data_4f51acd395d31a625a5178d4b4d6506b
#
_entry.id   4f51acd395d31a625a5178d4b4d6506b
#
_cell.length_a   1.000
_cell.length_b   1.000
_cell.length_c   1.000
_cell.angle_alpha   90.00
_cell.angle_beta   90.00
_cell.angle_gamma   90.00
#
_symmetry.space_group_name_H-M   'P 1'
#
loop_
_entity.id
_entity.type
_entity.pdbx_description
1 polymer ?
#
loop_
_entity_poly.entity_id
_entity_poly.type
_entity_poly.pdbx_seq_one_letter_code
_entity_poly.pdbx_strand_id
1 'polypeptide(L)'
;MHTRHPLHNRDASTLGFFQPLPPTTTVQNMDLCQCVRYVPVEIPRQICGCPTEALRLKPGKAVAVITMNGRHELSMPELACEACKATWTAGVDGILHSDYWPATLNFATIYGTDVFASFEEMKMAAPGLSCQAFLKMLDQRTVRFGRTGKISADTFAKSFFEWEAVQYEMDNICKEEPFTCPACSPDMLAVSVDGNRKHYRFKNASSAEEQAIFDGVFIAKDDDVAKFVNYIHTTTKHVPGRGVCGGEWSAARETSKKSASKLDEEGLELAVCRHGLLLCALNMFRGEIFAYPLYIQRKLANLTPTFYCMDVTCKYWPYLNKVARSCPELQHLLSMKPFLSVFHAKAHDYKCDVKWSGAYQEGAGLTLGEEVEQVNAFLSRIAVTTKHMSKAGRTDMLTLLAMRWNQQKTDNLATSLSRRYLRTTKALDAQKRNMESMKTELDVTENQMEDWVSDVKDWADATTINTTDVAALASRVEVLVASIKRRSQRLYKDCDSNKGRARIRRKIRDERGFLSSVVEKYNGMVPTTETLCFENILSGETAWPWQLPHSDSVDLRTKRRAFDLVMAGKRIQEEKMILQREMNQHWRSLGNRADSLKELSCLVSRATTEHSPWGLTEEGLTGLQCMIKKKRHFITKMMANARHCYLQVLTAAEGAQMINSQDTSDDYSDNDSDISDDAF
;
A
#
# COMPACT_ATOMS: atom_id res chain seq x y z
N MET A 1 27.41 5.50 -38.93
CA MET A 1 26.36 5.50 -37.90
C MET A 1 26.68 4.52 -36.76
N HIS A 2 26.81 3.21 -36.96
CA HIS A 2 27.03 2.20 -35.91
C HIS A 2 28.35 2.29 -35.15
N THR A 3 29.35 3.00 -35.66
CA THR A 3 30.59 3.24 -34.90
C THR A 3 30.38 4.22 -33.73
N ARG A 4 29.45 5.18 -33.91
CA ARG A 4 29.09 6.18 -32.91
C ARG A 4 28.05 5.67 -31.89
N HIS A 5 27.30 4.59 -32.24
CA HIS A 5 26.24 4.01 -31.43
C HIS A 5 26.45 2.50 -31.24
N PRO A 6 27.41 2.10 -30.38
CA PRO A 6 27.80 0.69 -30.21
C PRO A 6 26.72 -0.17 -29.57
N LEU A 7 25.72 0.42 -28.91
CA LEU A 7 24.62 -0.27 -28.22
C LEU A 7 23.43 -0.59 -29.16
N HIS A 8 23.47 -0.18 -30.43
CA HIS A 8 22.45 -0.56 -31.39
C HIS A 8 22.53 -2.05 -31.74
N ASN A 9 21.37 -2.69 -31.89
CA ASN A 9 21.30 -4.01 -32.50
C ASN A 9 21.51 -3.89 -34.00
N ARG A 10 22.30 -4.81 -34.58
CA ARG A 10 22.72 -4.78 -35.95
C ARG A 10 22.63 -6.15 -36.59
N ASP A 11 22.28 -6.17 -37.86
CA ASP A 11 22.35 -7.38 -38.68
C ASP A 11 23.25 -7.13 -39.86
N ALA A 12 24.06 -8.13 -40.23
CA ALA A 12 24.81 -8.13 -41.48
C ALA A 12 24.01 -8.93 -42.52
N SER A 13 23.95 -8.42 -43.76
CA SER A 13 23.45 -9.15 -44.90
C SER A 13 24.63 -9.87 -45.56
N THR A 14 24.75 -11.18 -45.32
CA THR A 14 25.80 -12.02 -45.88
C THR A 14 25.15 -13.18 -46.65
N LEU A 15 25.54 -13.40 -47.91
CA LEU A 15 25.07 -14.52 -48.77
C LEU A 15 23.51 -14.63 -48.81
N GLY A 16 22.80 -13.48 -48.80
CA GLY A 16 21.33 -13.47 -48.85
C GLY A 16 20.61 -13.70 -47.53
N PHE A 17 21.31 -13.82 -46.41
CA PHE A 17 20.75 -13.98 -45.08
C PHE A 17 21.09 -12.78 -44.19
N PHE A 18 20.18 -12.43 -43.26
CA PHE A 18 20.44 -11.51 -42.19
C PHE A 18 20.98 -12.28 -41.00
N GLN A 19 22.18 -11.89 -40.55
CA GLN A 19 22.85 -12.46 -39.36
C GLN A 19 23.05 -11.38 -38.33
N PRO A 20 22.63 -11.61 -37.04
CA PRO A 20 22.89 -10.67 -35.95
C PRO A 20 24.38 -10.46 -35.75
N LEU A 21 24.78 -9.18 -35.68
CA LEU A 21 26.19 -8.79 -35.59
C LEU A 21 26.50 -8.12 -34.24
N PRO A 22 27.38 -8.68 -33.40
CA PRO A 22 27.79 -8.02 -32.15
C PRO A 22 28.52 -6.69 -32.44
N PRO A 23 28.51 -5.72 -31.50
CA PRO A 23 29.11 -4.40 -31.73
C PRO A 23 30.61 -4.47 -32.06
N THR A 24 31.31 -5.45 -31.54
CA THR A 24 32.76 -5.67 -31.73
C THR A 24 33.12 -6.41 -33.04
N THR A 25 32.13 -6.68 -33.89
CA THR A 25 32.36 -7.31 -35.18
C THR A 25 31.94 -6.37 -36.28
N THR A 26 32.70 -6.29 -37.37
CA THR A 26 32.40 -5.51 -38.57
C THR A 26 32.58 -6.39 -39.81
N VAL A 27 31.94 -6.02 -40.91
CA VAL A 27 32.11 -6.68 -42.22
C VAL A 27 33.11 -5.86 -43.01
N GLN A 28 34.22 -6.48 -43.41
CA GLN A 28 35.23 -5.90 -44.35
C GLN A 28 35.50 -6.91 -45.45
N ASN A 29 35.37 -6.50 -46.69
CA ASN A 29 35.59 -7.37 -47.87
C ASN A 29 34.81 -8.70 -47.80
N MET A 30 33.56 -8.66 -47.35
CA MET A 30 32.69 -9.83 -47.10
C MET A 30 33.10 -10.73 -45.94
N ASP A 31 34.20 -10.45 -45.24
CA ASP A 31 34.64 -11.20 -44.06
C ASP A 31 34.23 -10.50 -42.75
N LEU A 32 33.98 -11.33 -41.72
CA LEU A 32 33.69 -10.85 -40.35
C LEU A 32 34.98 -10.57 -39.62
N CYS A 33 35.29 -9.29 -39.38
CA CYS A 33 36.48 -8.84 -38.68
C CYS A 33 36.16 -8.32 -37.28
N GLN A 34 37.01 -8.64 -36.30
CA GLN A 34 36.91 -8.07 -34.98
C GLN A 34 37.29 -6.59 -34.96
N CYS A 35 36.59 -5.76 -34.21
CA CYS A 35 36.88 -4.35 -34.04
C CYS A 35 36.63 -3.91 -32.59
N VAL A 36 37.44 -2.94 -32.13
CA VAL A 36 37.23 -2.34 -30.82
C VAL A 36 36.01 -1.41 -30.85
N ARG A 37 35.20 -1.47 -29.81
CA ARG A 37 34.12 -0.52 -29.54
C ARG A 37 34.25 -0.06 -28.10
N TYR A 38 34.09 1.23 -27.91
CA TYR A 38 34.16 1.87 -26.60
C TYR A 38 32.81 1.98 -25.95
N VAL A 39 32.80 1.95 -24.61
CA VAL A 39 31.67 2.36 -23.81
C VAL A 39 31.36 3.82 -24.17
N PRO A 40 30.11 4.19 -24.47
CA PRO A 40 29.76 5.57 -24.81
C PRO A 40 29.66 6.41 -23.52
N VAL A 41 30.83 6.87 -23.05
CA VAL A 41 31.00 7.83 -21.96
C VAL A 41 31.56 9.14 -22.50
N GLU A 42 31.35 10.24 -21.79
CA GLU A 42 31.95 11.52 -22.17
C GLU A 42 33.46 11.46 -22.04
N ILE A 43 34.16 11.80 -23.11
CA ILE A 43 35.61 11.83 -23.19
C ILE A 43 36.05 13.30 -23.14
N PRO A 44 36.93 13.70 -22.19
CA PRO A 44 37.41 15.06 -22.08
C PRO A 44 38.23 15.44 -23.32
N ARG A 45 38.08 16.68 -23.76
CA ARG A 45 38.82 17.19 -24.90
C ARG A 45 40.34 17.33 -24.60
N GLN A 46 40.69 17.50 -23.33
CA GLN A 46 42.07 17.72 -22.88
C GLN A 46 42.28 17.07 -21.51
N ILE A 47 43.41 16.42 -21.31
CA ILE A 47 43.81 15.75 -20.04
C ILE A 47 45.15 16.30 -19.50
N CYS A 48 45.82 17.17 -20.25
CA CYS A 48 47.09 17.77 -19.91
C CYS A 48 47.30 19.06 -20.69
N GLY A 49 48.38 19.81 -20.41
CA GLY A 49 48.72 21.04 -21.13
C GLY A 49 49.32 20.85 -22.53
N CYS A 50 49.46 19.60 -23.02
CA CYS A 50 49.98 19.31 -24.36
C CYS A 50 48.94 19.57 -25.46
N PRO A 51 49.37 19.77 -26.73
CA PRO A 51 48.45 19.89 -27.85
C PRO A 51 47.54 18.67 -28.00
N THR A 52 46.31 18.90 -28.44
CA THR A 52 45.29 17.84 -28.58
C THR A 52 45.65 16.77 -29.58
N GLU A 53 46.53 17.11 -30.56
CA GLU A 53 47.06 16.19 -31.58
C GLU A 53 47.94 15.09 -30.99
N ALA A 54 48.50 15.31 -29.77
CA ALA A 54 49.27 14.32 -29.01
C ALA A 54 48.37 13.31 -28.28
N LEU A 55 47.06 13.51 -28.23
CA LEU A 55 46.13 12.62 -27.55
C LEU A 55 45.71 11.45 -28.47
N ARG A 56 45.78 10.24 -27.92
CA ARG A 56 45.35 9.00 -28.57
C ARG A 56 44.34 8.26 -27.73
N LEU A 57 43.20 7.91 -28.36
CA LEU A 57 42.20 7.04 -27.76
C LEU A 57 42.66 5.57 -27.92
N LYS A 58 42.80 4.87 -26.81
CA LYS A 58 43.21 3.47 -26.73
C LYS A 58 42.15 2.64 -26.06
N PRO A 59 42.03 1.34 -26.38
CA PRO A 59 41.16 0.43 -25.64
C PRO A 59 41.77 0.17 -24.26
N GLY A 60 41.04 0.56 -23.22
CA GLY A 60 41.29 0.18 -21.85
C GLY A 60 40.72 -1.20 -21.55
N LYS A 61 40.32 -1.46 -20.31
CA LYS A 61 39.79 -2.76 -19.90
C LYS A 61 38.45 -3.09 -20.56
N ALA A 62 38.19 -4.40 -20.69
CA ALA A 62 36.89 -4.90 -21.12
C ALA A 62 35.83 -4.66 -20.04
N VAL A 63 34.64 -4.21 -20.43
CA VAL A 63 33.51 -3.89 -19.57
C VAL A 63 32.26 -4.52 -20.14
N ALA A 64 31.50 -5.19 -19.30
CA ALA A 64 30.15 -5.65 -19.59
C ALA A 64 29.17 -4.50 -19.37
N VAL A 65 28.59 -3.97 -20.44
CA VAL A 65 27.54 -2.94 -20.41
C VAL A 65 26.21 -3.61 -20.59
N ILE A 66 25.33 -3.45 -19.61
CA ILE A 66 23.99 -4.07 -19.61
C ILE A 66 22.94 -2.98 -19.82
N THR A 67 22.13 -3.15 -20.86
CA THR A 67 21.04 -2.26 -21.23
C THR A 67 19.76 -3.06 -21.41
N MET A 68 18.62 -2.40 -21.68
CA MET A 68 17.38 -3.08 -22.02
C MET A 68 17.48 -3.94 -23.30
N ASN A 69 18.52 -3.77 -24.12
CA ASN A 69 18.84 -4.64 -25.25
C ASN A 69 19.68 -5.87 -24.89
N GLY A 70 20.06 -6.03 -23.64
CA GLY A 70 20.89 -7.11 -23.13
C GLY A 70 22.33 -6.69 -22.86
N ARG A 71 23.25 -7.67 -22.78
CA ARG A 71 24.66 -7.49 -22.45
C ARG A 71 25.49 -7.17 -23.70
N HIS A 72 26.41 -6.22 -23.56
CA HIS A 72 27.39 -5.81 -24.55
C HIS A 72 28.78 -5.89 -23.95
N GLU A 73 29.74 -6.49 -24.65
CA GLU A 73 31.15 -6.49 -24.27
C GLU A 73 31.84 -5.36 -25.03
N LEU A 74 32.27 -4.33 -24.30
CA LEU A 74 32.90 -3.13 -24.85
C LEU A 74 34.21 -2.85 -24.11
N SER A 75 35.05 -1.93 -24.63
CA SER A 75 36.24 -1.46 -23.97
C SER A 75 35.98 -0.10 -23.31
N MET A 76 36.45 0.10 -22.09
CA MET A 76 36.49 1.43 -21.48
C MET A 76 37.44 2.31 -22.31
N PRO A 77 37.05 3.53 -22.69
CA PRO A 77 37.95 4.42 -23.38
C PRO A 77 39.11 4.87 -22.44
N GLU A 78 40.32 4.80 -22.93
CA GLU A 78 41.50 5.34 -22.28
C GLU A 78 42.11 6.40 -23.19
N LEU A 79 42.16 7.64 -22.73
CA LEU A 79 42.83 8.73 -23.44
C LEU A 79 44.28 8.88 -22.92
N ALA A 80 45.23 8.73 -23.80
CA ALA A 80 46.66 8.81 -23.45
C ALA A 80 47.36 9.90 -24.26
N CYS A 81 48.17 10.71 -23.58
CA CYS A 81 49.04 11.70 -24.23
C CYS A 81 50.37 11.07 -24.62
N GLU A 82 50.72 11.11 -25.89
CA GLU A 82 52.01 10.57 -26.40
C GLU A 82 53.20 11.42 -25.94
N ALA A 83 53.00 12.71 -25.68
CA ALA A 83 54.02 13.64 -25.29
C ALA A 83 54.40 13.54 -23.79
N CYS A 84 53.44 13.69 -22.89
CA CYS A 84 53.70 13.72 -21.43
C CYS A 84 53.30 12.43 -20.70
N LYS A 85 52.77 11.43 -21.41
CA LYS A 85 52.35 10.13 -20.87
C LYS A 85 51.18 10.20 -19.86
N ALA A 86 50.55 11.35 -19.73
CA ALA A 86 49.32 11.46 -18.94
C ALA A 86 48.25 10.54 -19.53
N THR A 87 47.46 9.88 -18.66
CA THR A 87 46.37 9.01 -19.05
C THR A 87 45.11 9.42 -18.32
N TRP A 88 43.96 9.22 -18.97
CA TRP A 88 42.63 9.40 -18.42
C TRP A 88 41.76 8.20 -18.77
N THR A 89 40.96 7.78 -17.83
CA THR A 89 39.83 6.84 -18.03
C THR A 89 38.66 7.31 -17.20
N ALA A 90 37.42 6.98 -17.63
CA ALA A 90 36.22 7.39 -16.91
C ALA A 90 36.20 6.79 -15.49
N GLY A 91 36.11 7.67 -14.48
CA GLY A 91 35.82 7.33 -13.09
C GLY A 91 34.32 7.15 -12.83
N VAL A 92 33.97 7.09 -11.54
CA VAL A 92 32.55 6.97 -11.11
C VAL A 92 31.71 8.10 -11.71
N ASP A 93 32.17 9.35 -11.58
CA ASP A 93 31.45 10.53 -12.05
C ASP A 93 31.19 10.48 -13.56
N GLY A 94 32.18 10.17 -14.37
CA GLY A 94 32.03 10.06 -15.81
C GLY A 94 31.10 8.92 -16.24
N ILE A 95 31.02 7.84 -15.46
CA ILE A 95 30.08 6.74 -15.70
C ILE A 95 28.65 7.19 -15.34
N LEU A 96 28.45 7.85 -14.18
CA LEU A 96 27.14 8.34 -13.74
C LEU A 96 26.61 9.45 -14.65
N HIS A 97 27.44 10.41 -15.07
CA HIS A 97 27.05 11.46 -16.04
C HIS A 97 26.63 10.91 -17.41
N SER A 98 27.09 9.71 -17.73
CA SER A 98 26.73 9.03 -18.99
C SER A 98 25.54 8.08 -18.85
N ASP A 99 24.71 8.23 -17.78
CA ASP A 99 23.53 7.42 -17.48
C ASP A 99 23.83 5.93 -17.22
N TYR A 100 25.03 5.61 -16.75
CA TYR A 100 25.37 4.26 -16.32
C TYR A 100 25.57 4.18 -14.81
N TRP A 101 25.28 3.02 -14.24
CA TRP A 101 25.50 2.68 -12.84
C TRP A 101 26.59 1.62 -12.72
N PRO A 102 27.69 1.89 -11.99
CA PRO A 102 28.75 0.91 -11.81
C PRO A 102 28.32 -0.19 -10.85
N ALA A 103 28.41 -1.45 -11.28
CA ALA A 103 28.01 -2.59 -10.48
C ALA A 103 29.14 -3.21 -9.66
N THR A 104 30.39 -2.82 -9.93
CA THR A 104 31.60 -3.32 -9.26
C THR A 104 32.60 -2.20 -9.09
N LEU A 105 33.38 -2.23 -8.01
CA LEU A 105 34.40 -1.20 -7.70
C LEU A 105 35.42 -1.00 -8.82
N ASN A 106 35.67 -2.03 -9.61
CA ASN A 106 36.59 -1.96 -10.75
C ASN A 106 35.88 -1.71 -12.08
N PHE A 107 34.59 -1.40 -12.07
CA PHE A 107 33.75 -1.13 -13.26
C PHE A 107 33.77 -2.25 -14.32
N ALA A 108 33.98 -3.51 -13.90
CA ALA A 108 33.93 -4.63 -14.84
C ALA A 108 32.53 -4.87 -15.42
N THR A 109 31.50 -4.43 -14.70
CA THR A 109 30.09 -4.47 -15.11
C THR A 109 29.47 -3.12 -14.78
N ILE A 110 28.74 -2.54 -15.75
CA ILE A 110 27.92 -1.34 -15.59
C ILE A 110 26.54 -1.57 -16.16
N TYR A 111 25.54 -0.95 -15.57
CA TYR A 111 24.13 -0.99 -16.01
C TYR A 111 23.71 0.38 -16.54
N GLY A 112 22.97 0.43 -17.65
CA GLY A 112 22.19 1.62 -17.97
C GLY A 112 21.11 1.82 -16.89
N THR A 113 20.89 3.05 -16.46
CA THR A 113 19.92 3.37 -15.40
C THR A 113 18.49 3.02 -15.81
N ASP A 114 18.19 3.02 -17.13
CA ASP A 114 16.93 2.56 -17.71
C ASP A 114 16.58 1.10 -17.38
N VAL A 115 17.59 0.25 -17.14
CA VAL A 115 17.38 -1.17 -16.77
C VAL A 115 16.76 -1.26 -15.38
N PHE A 116 17.18 -0.42 -14.44
CA PHE A 116 16.63 -0.38 -13.07
C PHE A 116 15.22 0.20 -13.05
N ALA A 117 15.01 1.33 -13.73
CA ALA A 117 13.70 1.94 -13.87
C ALA A 117 12.69 0.96 -14.52
N SER A 118 13.09 0.29 -15.61
CA SER A 118 12.25 -0.73 -16.28
C SER A 118 11.93 -1.92 -15.35
N PHE A 119 12.89 -2.39 -14.56
CA PHE A 119 12.64 -3.47 -13.60
C PHE A 119 11.64 -3.04 -12.52
N GLU A 120 11.79 -1.85 -11.99
CA GLU A 120 10.88 -1.26 -11.01
C GLU A 120 9.45 -1.13 -11.56
N GLU A 121 9.28 -0.53 -12.73
CA GLU A 121 7.98 -0.38 -13.39
C GLU A 121 7.32 -1.73 -13.65
N MET A 122 8.08 -2.71 -14.13
CA MET A 122 7.59 -4.07 -14.34
C MET A 122 7.21 -4.76 -13.02
N LYS A 123 7.91 -4.51 -11.92
CA LYS A 123 7.55 -4.99 -10.58
C LYS A 123 6.25 -4.38 -10.09
N MET A 124 5.98 -3.11 -10.38
CA MET A 124 4.70 -2.48 -10.02
C MET A 124 3.54 -3.05 -10.85
N ALA A 125 3.73 -3.25 -12.15
CA ALA A 125 2.70 -3.84 -13.02
C ALA A 125 2.46 -5.33 -12.71
N ALA A 126 3.53 -6.09 -12.47
CA ALA A 126 3.55 -7.53 -12.22
C ALA A 126 4.40 -7.88 -10.98
N PRO A 127 3.90 -7.64 -9.74
CA PRO A 127 4.68 -7.82 -8.52
C PRO A 127 5.31 -9.22 -8.35
N GLY A 128 4.70 -10.26 -8.94
CA GLY A 128 5.22 -11.63 -8.95
C GLY A 128 6.42 -11.87 -9.87
N LEU A 129 6.82 -10.90 -10.71
CA LEU A 129 8.00 -11.01 -11.57
C LEU A 129 9.25 -11.19 -10.71
N SER A 130 10.02 -12.27 -10.92
CA SER A 130 11.30 -12.45 -10.23
C SER A 130 12.43 -11.70 -10.94
N CYS A 131 13.45 -11.29 -10.18
CA CYS A 131 14.68 -10.74 -10.74
C CYS A 131 15.28 -11.69 -11.80
N GLN A 132 15.34 -12.99 -11.51
CA GLN A 132 15.85 -13.99 -12.45
C GLN A 132 15.05 -14.06 -13.76
N ALA A 133 13.72 -13.90 -13.71
CA ALA A 133 12.88 -13.88 -14.92
C ALA A 133 13.16 -12.65 -15.78
N PHE A 134 13.33 -11.50 -15.16
CA PHE A 134 13.72 -10.26 -15.85
C PHE A 134 15.09 -10.38 -16.51
N LEU A 135 16.09 -10.85 -15.79
CA LEU A 135 17.45 -11.02 -16.31
C LEU A 135 17.53 -12.09 -17.40
N LYS A 136 16.72 -13.16 -17.28
CA LYS A 136 16.62 -14.17 -18.35
C LYS A 136 16.10 -13.59 -19.67
N MET A 137 15.19 -12.62 -19.59
CA MET A 137 14.74 -11.89 -20.79
C MET A 137 15.90 -11.09 -21.42
N LEU A 138 16.71 -10.40 -20.60
CA LEU A 138 17.90 -9.68 -21.10
C LEU A 138 18.96 -10.62 -21.68
N ASP A 139 19.20 -11.77 -21.05
CA ASP A 139 20.10 -12.82 -21.58
C ASP A 139 19.59 -13.35 -22.94
N GLN A 140 18.28 -13.57 -23.10
CA GLN A 140 17.72 -13.96 -24.40
C GLN A 140 17.90 -12.88 -25.47
N ARG A 141 17.75 -11.61 -25.11
CA ARG A 141 18.04 -10.49 -26.04
C ARG A 141 19.51 -10.45 -26.40
N THR A 142 20.41 -10.70 -25.45
CA THR A 142 21.87 -10.81 -25.71
C THR A 142 22.15 -11.83 -26.80
N VAL A 143 21.63 -13.04 -26.64
CA VAL A 143 21.85 -14.13 -27.61
C VAL A 143 21.16 -13.85 -28.95
N ARG A 144 19.92 -13.32 -28.93
CA ARG A 144 19.16 -12.99 -30.16
C ARG A 144 19.93 -12.06 -31.08
N PHE A 145 20.70 -11.13 -30.51
CA PHE A 145 21.48 -10.14 -31.28
C PHE A 145 22.96 -10.53 -31.40
N GLY A 146 23.26 -11.83 -31.40
CA GLY A 146 24.58 -12.38 -31.69
C GLY A 146 25.66 -12.10 -30.62
N ARG A 147 25.24 -11.70 -29.42
CA ARG A 147 26.14 -11.43 -28.28
C ARG A 147 26.19 -12.62 -27.34
N THR A 148 27.19 -12.62 -26.45
CA THR A 148 27.44 -13.70 -25.50
C THR A 148 27.54 -13.17 -24.08
N GLY A 149 27.64 -14.08 -23.10
CA GLY A 149 27.75 -13.78 -21.69
C GLY A 149 26.39 -13.88 -20.96
N LYS A 150 26.46 -13.92 -19.62
CA LYS A 150 25.29 -13.98 -18.74
C LYS A 150 25.31 -12.79 -17.79
N ILE A 151 24.14 -12.40 -17.32
CA ILE A 151 23.97 -11.32 -16.35
C ILE A 151 23.83 -11.94 -14.98
N SER A 152 24.67 -11.53 -14.03
CA SER A 152 24.62 -12.01 -12.65
C SER A 152 23.41 -11.44 -11.89
N ALA A 153 22.59 -12.31 -11.33
CA ALA A 153 21.44 -11.90 -10.53
C ALA A 153 21.84 -11.21 -9.21
N ASP A 154 22.92 -11.67 -8.58
CA ASP A 154 23.40 -11.09 -7.32
C ASP A 154 23.97 -9.70 -7.55
N THR A 155 24.78 -9.54 -8.60
CA THR A 155 25.33 -8.24 -8.98
C THR A 155 24.23 -7.25 -9.34
N PHE A 156 23.23 -7.69 -10.12
CA PHE A 156 22.08 -6.87 -10.45
C PHE A 156 21.30 -6.44 -9.21
N ALA A 157 20.96 -7.39 -8.32
CA ALA A 157 20.17 -7.09 -7.13
C ALA A 157 20.86 -6.07 -6.22
N LYS A 158 22.18 -6.24 -5.99
CA LYS A 158 22.98 -5.29 -5.19
C LYS A 158 22.98 -3.90 -5.80
N SER A 159 23.28 -3.79 -7.09
CA SER A 159 23.29 -2.52 -7.80
C SER A 159 21.93 -1.84 -7.87
N PHE A 160 20.85 -2.62 -8.04
CA PHE A 160 19.49 -2.11 -8.04
C PHE A 160 19.12 -1.51 -6.69
N PHE A 161 19.35 -2.23 -5.59
CA PHE A 161 19.04 -1.70 -4.26
C PHE A 161 19.95 -0.54 -3.86
N GLU A 162 21.21 -0.52 -4.30
CA GLU A 162 22.10 0.62 -4.10
C GLU A 162 21.60 1.86 -4.85
N TRP A 163 21.16 1.70 -6.10
CA TRP A 163 20.54 2.78 -6.87
C TRP A 163 19.27 3.31 -6.20
N GLU A 164 18.38 2.44 -5.72
CA GLU A 164 17.17 2.80 -4.96
C GLU A 164 17.52 3.51 -3.64
N ALA A 165 18.57 3.08 -2.95
CA ALA A 165 19.03 3.73 -1.72
C ALA A 165 19.43 5.19 -1.97
N VAL A 166 20.15 5.46 -3.07
CA VAL A 166 20.53 6.84 -3.45
C VAL A 166 19.29 7.67 -3.77
N GLN A 167 18.30 7.11 -4.50
CA GLN A 167 17.02 7.81 -4.74
C GLN A 167 16.30 8.14 -3.41
N TYR A 168 16.26 7.19 -2.49
CA TYR A 168 15.65 7.38 -1.18
C TYR A 168 16.36 8.45 -0.35
N GLU A 169 17.70 8.48 -0.34
CA GLU A 169 18.46 9.53 0.36
C GLU A 169 18.21 10.92 -0.26
N MET A 170 18.10 11.01 -1.57
CA MET A 170 17.68 12.23 -2.25
C MET A 170 16.28 12.71 -1.83
N ASP A 171 15.35 11.76 -1.69
CA ASP A 171 14.00 12.04 -1.20
C ASP A 171 14.01 12.51 0.26
N ASN A 172 14.85 11.90 1.12
CA ASN A 172 15.05 12.31 2.52
C ASN A 172 15.62 13.74 2.62
N ILE A 173 16.62 14.10 1.80
CA ILE A 173 17.15 15.48 1.74
C ILE A 173 16.04 16.46 1.37
N CYS A 174 15.15 16.07 0.45
CA CYS A 174 13.98 16.84 0.05
C CYS A 174 12.81 16.74 1.05
N LYS A 175 13.00 16.10 2.21
CA LYS A 175 12.00 15.90 3.27
C LYS A 175 10.73 15.22 2.76
N GLU A 176 10.89 14.21 1.88
CA GLU A 176 9.78 13.37 1.45
C GLU A 176 9.49 12.31 2.52
N GLU A 177 8.22 12.17 2.88
CA GLU A 177 7.75 11.19 3.85
C GLU A 177 6.85 10.17 3.14
N PRO A 178 7.40 9.06 2.61
CA PRO A 178 6.66 8.13 1.75
C PRO A 178 5.52 7.39 2.45
N PHE A 179 5.47 7.40 3.78
CA PHE A 179 4.46 6.72 4.59
C PHE A 179 3.52 7.68 5.34
N THR A 180 3.45 8.94 4.89
CA THR A 180 2.54 9.96 5.42
C THR A 180 1.48 10.31 4.37
N CYS A 181 0.21 10.28 4.77
CA CYS A 181 -0.90 10.63 3.87
C CYS A 181 -1.18 12.14 3.94
N PRO A 182 -1.08 12.89 2.83
CA PRO A 182 -1.27 14.34 2.84
C PRO A 182 -2.72 14.77 3.12
N ALA A 183 -3.71 13.89 2.93
CA ALA A 183 -5.10 14.19 3.26
C ALA A 183 -5.51 13.75 4.69
N CYS A 184 -4.64 13.00 5.39
CA CYS A 184 -4.88 12.54 6.76
C CYS A 184 -4.09 13.33 7.81
N SER A 185 -3.10 14.12 7.42
CA SER A 185 -2.28 14.88 8.34
C SER A 185 -2.82 16.33 8.45
N PRO A 186 -2.94 16.91 9.68
CA PRO A 186 -2.59 16.34 10.98
C PRO A 186 -3.67 15.43 11.60
N ASP A 187 -4.92 15.46 11.13
CA ASP A 187 -6.06 14.79 11.75
C ASP A 187 -6.47 13.53 10.98
N MET A 188 -6.03 12.39 11.45
CA MET A 188 -6.34 11.11 10.82
C MET A 188 -7.72 10.60 11.25
N LEU A 189 -8.63 10.36 10.27
CA LEU A 189 -9.95 9.84 10.58
C LEU A 189 -9.91 8.36 10.97
N ALA A 190 -9.25 7.52 10.16
CA ALA A 190 -9.30 6.08 10.36
C ALA A 190 -8.04 5.38 9.86
N VAL A 191 -7.66 4.34 10.59
CA VAL A 191 -6.61 3.37 10.24
C VAL A 191 -7.22 1.98 10.17
N SER A 192 -6.99 1.28 9.07
CA SER A 192 -7.39 -0.13 8.87
C SER A 192 -6.17 -1.03 9.07
N VAL A 193 -6.29 -2.06 9.90
CA VAL A 193 -5.21 -2.99 10.25
C VAL A 193 -5.66 -4.43 10.03
N ASP A 194 -4.82 -5.18 9.34
CA ASP A 194 -5.07 -6.60 9.06
C ASP A 194 -3.79 -7.39 8.84
N GLY A 195 -3.83 -8.68 9.17
CA GLY A 195 -2.74 -9.63 9.01
C GLY A 195 -2.80 -10.39 7.69
N ASN A 196 -1.69 -10.44 6.94
CA ASN A 196 -1.57 -11.19 5.70
C ASN A 196 -0.61 -12.36 5.80
N ARG A 197 -1.13 -13.54 6.07
CA ARG A 197 -0.34 -14.78 6.20
C ARG A 197 0.25 -15.29 4.88
N LYS A 198 -0.08 -14.73 3.73
CA LYS A 198 0.57 -15.11 2.46
C LYS A 198 2.04 -14.65 2.41
N HIS A 199 2.41 -13.68 3.22
CA HIS A 199 3.77 -13.15 3.33
C HIS A 199 4.68 -13.93 4.29
N TYR A 200 4.44 -15.24 4.46
CA TYR A 200 5.37 -16.09 5.21
C TYR A 200 6.72 -16.22 4.50
N ARG A 201 7.78 -16.50 5.27
CA ARG A 201 9.14 -16.75 4.80
C ARG A 201 9.65 -18.09 5.32
N PHE A 202 10.33 -18.84 4.47
CA PHE A 202 10.93 -20.11 4.87
C PHE A 202 12.27 -19.92 5.60
N LYS A 203 12.51 -20.66 6.68
CA LYS A 203 13.78 -20.66 7.42
C LYS A 203 14.99 -20.97 6.56
N ASN A 204 14.84 -21.87 5.60
CA ASN A 204 15.89 -22.30 4.67
C ASN A 204 16.05 -21.38 3.46
N ALA A 205 15.31 -20.27 3.40
CA ALA A 205 15.59 -19.21 2.45
C ALA A 205 16.92 -18.56 2.83
N SER A 206 17.69 -18.08 1.85
CA SER A 206 19.06 -17.53 2.00
C SER A 206 19.44 -17.06 3.41
N SER A 207 20.56 -17.56 3.93
CA SER A 207 21.11 -17.23 5.26
C SER A 207 22.10 -16.06 5.25
N ALA A 208 22.13 -15.23 4.19
CA ALA A 208 23.00 -14.06 4.15
C ALA A 208 22.66 -13.12 5.33
N GLU A 209 23.65 -12.85 6.18
CA GLU A 209 23.60 -11.91 7.30
C GLU A 209 23.75 -10.45 6.80
N GLU A 210 23.09 -10.12 5.70
CA GLU A 210 23.08 -8.76 5.18
C GLU A 210 22.02 -7.94 5.94
N GLN A 211 22.39 -6.70 6.29
CA GLN A 211 21.43 -5.74 6.86
C GLN A 211 20.60 -5.17 5.74
N ALA A 212 19.29 -5.02 5.98
CA ALA A 212 18.39 -4.36 5.03
C ALA A 212 18.72 -2.86 4.92
N ILE A 213 18.70 -2.34 3.71
CA ILE A 213 18.91 -0.92 3.42
C ILE A 213 17.78 -0.07 4.03
N PHE A 214 16.54 -0.55 3.90
CA PHE A 214 15.34 0.13 4.42
C PHE A 214 14.85 -0.44 5.76
N ASP A 215 15.80 -0.89 6.63
CA ASP A 215 15.45 -1.45 7.95
C ASP A 215 14.71 -0.43 8.83
N GLY A 216 13.53 -0.80 9.32
CA GLY A 216 12.70 0.05 10.18
C GLY A 216 11.96 1.20 9.45
N VAL A 217 12.15 1.40 8.15
CA VAL A 217 11.49 2.48 7.38
C VAL A 217 10.00 2.20 7.23
N PHE A 218 9.62 1.06 6.71
CA PHE A 218 8.24 0.62 6.58
C PHE A 218 7.91 -0.52 7.55
N ILE A 219 8.70 -1.59 7.50
CA ILE A 219 8.53 -2.75 8.39
C ILE A 219 9.25 -2.44 9.70
N ALA A 220 8.54 -2.52 10.81
CA ALA A 220 9.12 -2.31 12.14
C ALA A 220 10.22 -3.34 12.42
N LYS A 221 11.26 -2.93 13.16
CA LYS A 221 12.37 -3.82 13.54
C LYS A 221 11.86 -5.01 14.34
N ASP A 222 12.25 -6.20 13.93
CA ASP A 222 11.82 -7.46 14.54
C ASP A 222 12.08 -7.51 16.05
N ASP A 223 13.23 -7.00 16.50
CA ASP A 223 13.62 -6.96 17.91
C ASP A 223 12.68 -6.09 18.76
N ASP A 224 12.24 -4.96 18.23
CA ASP A 224 11.34 -4.06 18.95
C ASP A 224 9.94 -4.66 19.06
N VAL A 225 9.48 -5.32 17.99
CA VAL A 225 8.21 -6.06 18.01
C VAL A 225 8.28 -7.23 18.99
N ALA A 226 9.37 -8.00 18.98
CA ALA A 226 9.56 -9.14 19.88
C ALA A 226 9.62 -8.71 21.36
N LYS A 227 10.34 -7.64 21.66
CA LYS A 227 10.38 -7.05 23.02
C LYS A 227 8.98 -6.65 23.50
N PHE A 228 8.21 -5.97 22.64
CA PHE A 228 6.87 -5.56 22.97
C PHE A 228 5.92 -6.75 23.19
N VAL A 229 5.93 -7.72 22.28
CA VAL A 229 5.10 -8.93 22.38
C VAL A 229 5.43 -9.69 23.70
N ASN A 230 6.71 -9.85 24.03
CA ASN A 230 7.13 -10.49 25.26
C ASN A 230 6.68 -9.69 26.48
N TYR A 231 6.79 -8.36 26.46
CA TYR A 231 6.31 -7.49 27.53
C TYR A 231 4.80 -7.69 27.77
N ILE A 232 3.99 -7.64 26.73
CA ILE A 232 2.54 -7.87 26.87
C ILE A 232 2.25 -9.27 27.43
N HIS A 233 2.95 -10.30 26.94
CA HIS A 233 2.78 -11.68 27.39
C HIS A 233 3.09 -11.88 28.88
N THR A 234 4.17 -11.26 29.36
CA THR A 234 4.59 -11.37 30.76
C THR A 234 3.69 -10.59 31.71
N THR A 235 3.21 -9.41 31.28
CA THR A 235 2.41 -8.52 32.11
C THR A 235 0.94 -8.95 32.21
N THR A 236 0.37 -9.52 31.16
CA THR A 236 -1.07 -9.82 31.08
C THR A 236 -1.45 -11.25 31.49
N LYS A 237 -0.49 -12.10 31.87
CA LYS A 237 -0.70 -13.51 32.24
C LYS A 237 -1.88 -14.14 31.49
N HIS A 238 -1.63 -14.50 30.25
CA HIS A 238 -2.50 -15.31 29.38
C HIS A 238 -3.99 -14.93 29.40
N VAL A 239 -4.34 -13.86 28.70
CA VAL A 239 -5.73 -13.47 28.49
C VAL A 239 -6.23 -14.05 27.18
N PRO A 240 -6.97 -15.18 27.16
CA PRO A 240 -7.57 -15.66 25.94
C PRO A 240 -8.63 -14.64 25.49
N GLY A 241 -8.59 -14.23 24.23
CA GLY A 241 -9.61 -13.37 23.62
C GLY A 241 -10.93 -14.12 23.45
N ARG A 242 -11.66 -14.37 24.53
CA ARG A 242 -13.04 -14.85 24.49
C ARG A 242 -13.97 -13.65 24.33
N GLY A 243 -14.23 -13.25 23.09
CA GLY A 243 -15.29 -12.30 22.78
C GLY A 243 -16.64 -13.01 22.66
N VAL A 244 -17.71 -12.27 22.89
CA VAL A 244 -19.11 -12.73 22.93
C VAL A 244 -19.71 -12.98 21.55
N CYS A 245 -19.00 -12.75 20.45
CA CYS A 245 -19.49 -12.99 19.09
C CYS A 245 -19.52 -14.49 18.79
N GLY A 246 -20.70 -15.05 18.49
CA GLY A 246 -20.96 -16.49 18.32
C GLY A 246 -20.35 -17.16 17.08
N GLY A 247 -19.53 -16.47 16.29
CA GLY A 247 -18.82 -17.04 15.13
C GLY A 247 -17.55 -17.78 15.53
N GLU A 248 -17.34 -19.01 15.05
CA GLU A 248 -16.04 -19.70 15.11
C GLU A 248 -15.06 -19.08 14.11
N TRP A 249 -14.47 -17.95 14.47
CA TRP A 249 -13.40 -17.33 13.70
C TRP A 249 -12.05 -17.91 14.14
N SER A 250 -11.26 -18.36 13.16
CA SER A 250 -9.91 -18.88 13.40
C SER A 250 -8.84 -17.77 13.57
N ALA A 251 -9.23 -16.52 13.45
CA ALA A 251 -8.35 -15.37 13.64
C ALA A 251 -7.84 -15.29 15.10
N ALA A 252 -6.63 -14.78 15.27
CA ALA A 252 -5.93 -14.63 16.54
C ALA A 252 -5.55 -15.94 17.23
N ARG A 253 -5.07 -16.93 16.49
CA ARG A 253 -4.52 -18.18 17.03
C ARG A 253 -3.01 -18.26 16.82
N GLU A 254 -2.30 -18.68 17.85
CA GLU A 254 -0.89 -19.08 17.71
C GLU A 254 -0.75 -20.24 16.74
N THR A 255 0.32 -20.20 15.94
CA THR A 255 0.60 -21.27 14.97
C THR A 255 1.03 -22.55 15.69
N SER A 256 0.59 -23.68 15.17
CA SER A 256 1.01 -24.98 15.71
C SER A 256 2.53 -25.16 15.63
N LYS A 257 3.15 -25.79 16.63
CA LYS A 257 4.61 -26.04 16.68
C LYS A 257 5.17 -26.71 15.41
N LYS A 258 4.39 -27.58 14.72
CA LYS A 258 4.80 -28.22 13.47
C LYS A 258 4.88 -27.24 12.28
N SER A 259 4.03 -26.23 12.23
CA SER A 259 4.04 -25.22 11.17
C SER A 259 5.15 -24.19 11.43
N ALA A 260 5.30 -23.77 12.68
CA ALA A 260 6.33 -22.82 13.12
C ALA A 260 7.78 -23.33 12.90
N SER A 261 7.99 -24.65 12.83
CA SER A 261 9.34 -25.21 12.62
C SER A 261 9.91 -24.93 11.23
N LYS A 262 9.07 -24.66 10.21
CA LYS A 262 9.48 -24.47 8.81
C LYS A 262 9.56 -22.99 8.41
N LEU A 263 8.91 -22.11 9.17
CA LEU A 263 8.78 -20.69 8.84
C LEU A 263 9.65 -19.86 9.79
N ASP A 264 10.25 -18.84 9.23
CA ASP A 264 10.98 -17.83 9.95
C ASP A 264 10.06 -16.64 10.30
N GLU A 265 9.25 -16.25 9.32
CA GLU A 265 8.18 -15.26 9.46
C GLU A 265 6.88 -15.90 8.97
N GLU A 266 5.79 -15.67 9.68
CA GLU A 266 4.50 -16.33 9.41
C GLU A 266 3.51 -15.45 8.64
N GLY A 267 3.87 -14.20 8.40
CA GLY A 267 3.08 -13.23 7.67
C GLY A 267 3.52 -11.80 7.94
N LEU A 268 2.71 -10.87 7.49
CA LEU A 268 2.90 -9.43 7.62
C LEU A 268 1.62 -8.82 8.17
N GLU A 269 1.71 -8.02 9.23
CA GLU A 269 0.61 -7.17 9.71
C GLU A 269 0.79 -5.79 9.10
N LEU A 270 -0.28 -5.19 8.54
CA LEU A 270 -0.25 -3.93 7.80
C LEU A 270 -1.20 -2.92 8.40
N ALA A 271 -0.82 -1.63 8.35
CA ALA A 271 -1.68 -0.50 8.64
C ALA A 271 -1.83 0.41 7.42
N VAL A 272 -3.05 0.81 7.14
CA VAL A 272 -3.43 1.61 5.97
C VAL A 272 -4.41 2.70 6.37
N CYS A 273 -4.25 3.93 5.89
CA CYS A 273 -5.23 4.98 6.10
C CYS A 273 -6.46 4.81 5.20
N ARG A 274 -7.54 5.56 5.46
CA ARG A 274 -8.77 5.50 4.66
C ARG A 274 -8.62 5.89 3.17
N HIS A 275 -7.47 6.43 2.77
CA HIS A 275 -7.14 6.73 1.36
C HIS A 275 -6.38 5.59 0.67
N GLY A 276 -6.08 4.52 1.41
CA GLY A 276 -5.36 3.37 0.89
C GLY A 276 -3.84 3.55 0.84
N LEU A 277 -3.28 4.54 1.58
CA LEU A 277 -1.84 4.68 1.76
C LEU A 277 -1.38 3.80 2.93
N LEU A 278 -0.31 3.05 2.68
CA LEU A 278 0.41 2.27 3.70
C LEU A 278 1.08 3.21 4.71
N LEU A 279 0.94 2.93 6.00
CA LEU A 279 1.52 3.71 7.08
C LEU A 279 2.71 2.99 7.73
N CYS A 280 2.57 1.72 8.04
CA CYS A 280 3.61 0.85 8.57
C CYS A 280 3.21 -0.61 8.49
N ALA A 281 4.19 -1.48 8.74
CA ALA A 281 4.00 -2.92 8.82
C ALA A 281 4.86 -3.53 9.93
N LEU A 282 4.62 -4.80 10.25
CA LEU A 282 5.50 -5.63 11.06
C LEU A 282 5.44 -7.09 10.61
N ASN A 283 6.51 -7.85 10.89
CA ASN A 283 6.56 -9.28 10.67
C ASN A 283 5.88 -10.05 11.80
N MET A 284 5.06 -11.05 11.45
CA MET A 284 4.43 -11.94 12.42
C MET A 284 5.29 -13.20 12.63
N PHE A 285 5.53 -13.59 13.90
CA PHE A 285 6.39 -14.74 14.25
C PHE A 285 5.66 -15.84 15.03
N ARG A 286 4.43 -15.59 15.52
CA ARG A 286 3.65 -16.50 16.40
C ARG A 286 2.19 -16.64 15.93
N GLY A 287 1.94 -16.61 14.63
CA GLY A 287 0.59 -16.54 14.09
C GLY A 287 0.00 -15.12 14.17
N GLU A 288 -1.31 -15.01 14.04
CA GLU A 288 -2.04 -13.74 14.15
C GLU A 288 -2.47 -13.52 15.60
N ILE A 289 -1.60 -12.93 16.43
CA ILE A 289 -1.91 -12.62 17.82
C ILE A 289 -2.26 -11.13 17.97
N PHE A 290 -3.15 -10.80 18.90
CA PHE A 290 -3.58 -9.41 19.13
C PHE A 290 -2.49 -8.44 19.60
N ALA A 291 -1.35 -8.95 20.03
CA ALA A 291 -0.20 -8.11 20.36
C ALA A 291 0.40 -7.38 19.14
N TYR A 292 0.23 -7.91 17.91
CA TYR A 292 0.70 -7.24 16.70
C TYR A 292 -0.12 -6.00 16.32
N PRO A 293 -1.45 -6.08 16.15
CA PRO A 293 -2.24 -4.88 15.96
C PRO A 293 -2.13 -3.90 17.15
N LEU A 294 -1.90 -4.38 18.38
CA LEU A 294 -1.64 -3.50 19.51
C LEU A 294 -0.32 -2.73 19.39
N TYR A 295 0.74 -3.38 18.89
CA TYR A 295 1.99 -2.70 18.59
C TYR A 295 1.80 -1.59 17.52
N ILE A 296 1.07 -1.91 16.45
CA ILE A 296 0.73 -0.93 15.39
C ILE A 296 -0.08 0.22 15.97
N GLN A 297 -1.12 -0.06 16.77
CA GLN A 297 -1.94 0.97 17.40
C GLN A 297 -1.09 1.93 18.26
N ARG A 298 -0.16 1.38 19.04
CA ARG A 298 0.80 2.19 19.81
C ARG A 298 1.71 3.03 18.94
N LYS A 299 2.25 2.45 17.85
CA LYS A 299 3.13 3.16 16.89
C LYS A 299 2.42 4.33 16.22
N LEU A 300 1.13 4.19 15.92
CA LEU A 300 0.33 5.20 15.24
C LEU A 300 -0.40 6.16 16.17
N ALA A 301 -0.25 6.03 17.50
CA ALA A 301 -0.96 6.86 18.47
C ALA A 301 -0.64 8.37 18.34
N ASN A 302 0.57 8.72 17.89
CA ASN A 302 0.98 10.10 17.63
C ASN A 302 0.24 10.76 16.45
N LEU A 303 -0.33 9.96 15.53
CA LEU A 303 -1.16 10.44 14.43
C LEU A 303 -2.63 10.65 14.84
N THR A 304 -2.95 10.36 16.10
CA THR A 304 -4.28 10.56 16.73
C THR A 304 -5.46 10.07 15.87
N PRO A 305 -5.44 8.82 15.33
CA PRO A 305 -6.54 8.33 14.52
C PRO A 305 -7.83 8.25 15.36
N THR A 306 -8.93 8.76 14.80
CA THR A 306 -10.23 8.70 15.47
C THR A 306 -10.73 7.27 15.55
N PHE A 307 -10.62 6.50 14.46
CA PHE A 307 -11.09 5.12 14.37
C PHE A 307 -9.95 4.14 14.12
N TYR A 308 -9.98 3.03 14.85
CA TYR A 308 -9.10 1.89 14.65
C TYR A 308 -9.91 0.71 14.11
N CYS A 309 -9.70 0.39 12.81
CA CYS A 309 -10.54 -0.52 12.06
C CYS A 309 -9.91 -1.91 11.98
N MET A 310 -10.68 -2.94 12.34
CA MET A 310 -10.28 -4.35 12.24
C MET A 310 -11.49 -5.24 11.94
N ASP A 311 -11.26 -6.39 11.30
CA ASP A 311 -12.29 -7.39 11.02
C ASP A 311 -12.86 -8.07 12.27
N VAL A 312 -12.11 -8.07 13.35
CA VAL A 312 -12.45 -8.73 14.61
C VAL A 312 -12.45 -7.76 15.80
N THR A 313 -12.80 -6.51 15.57
CA THR A 313 -12.85 -5.43 16.57
C THR A 313 -13.62 -5.85 17.83
N CYS A 314 -14.73 -6.57 17.67
CA CYS A 314 -15.54 -7.08 18.79
C CYS A 314 -14.78 -8.03 19.74
N LYS A 315 -13.67 -8.63 19.30
CA LYS A 315 -12.76 -9.45 20.12
C LYS A 315 -11.54 -8.67 20.55
N TYR A 316 -11.00 -7.84 19.67
CA TYR A 316 -9.81 -7.04 19.94
C TYR A 316 -10.05 -5.97 21.01
N TRP A 317 -11.16 -5.24 20.96
CA TRP A 317 -11.42 -4.16 21.91
C TRP A 317 -11.54 -4.60 23.38
N PRO A 318 -12.25 -5.69 23.70
CA PRO A 318 -12.20 -6.29 25.02
C PRO A 318 -10.80 -6.74 25.48
N TYR A 319 -9.98 -7.24 24.54
CA TYR A 319 -8.58 -7.56 24.83
C TYR A 319 -7.78 -6.29 25.18
N LEU A 320 -7.87 -5.23 24.36
CA LEU A 320 -7.23 -3.94 24.61
C LEU A 320 -7.61 -3.38 25.99
N ASN A 321 -8.89 -3.40 26.35
CA ASN A 321 -9.36 -2.93 27.68
C ASN A 321 -8.70 -3.71 28.83
N LYS A 322 -8.50 -5.02 28.69
CA LYS A 322 -7.82 -5.82 29.72
C LYS A 322 -6.32 -5.49 29.77
N VAL A 323 -5.66 -5.36 28.63
CA VAL A 323 -4.25 -4.98 28.56
C VAL A 323 -4.04 -3.61 29.18
N ALA A 324 -4.86 -2.61 28.82
CA ALA A 324 -4.76 -1.25 29.34
C ALA A 324 -4.92 -1.16 30.87
N ARG A 325 -5.69 -2.08 31.48
CA ARG A 325 -5.77 -2.18 32.95
C ARG A 325 -4.48 -2.70 33.59
N SER A 326 -3.76 -3.57 32.90
CA SER A 326 -2.50 -4.16 33.36
C SER A 326 -1.27 -3.34 32.97
N CYS A 327 -1.38 -2.51 31.93
CA CYS A 327 -0.33 -1.68 31.37
C CYS A 327 -0.83 -0.23 31.26
N PRO A 328 -0.71 0.59 32.32
CA PRO A 328 -1.26 1.97 32.36
C PRO A 328 -0.74 2.88 31.25
N GLU A 329 0.49 2.68 30.77
CA GLU A 329 1.10 3.42 29.68
C GLU A 329 0.41 3.20 28.32
N LEU A 330 -0.41 2.14 28.19
CA LEU A 330 -1.21 1.87 27.00
C LEU A 330 -2.66 2.37 27.12
N GLN A 331 -3.04 2.99 28.22
CA GLN A 331 -4.41 3.44 28.47
C GLN A 331 -4.85 4.53 27.48
N HIS A 332 -3.90 5.36 27.01
CA HIS A 332 -4.16 6.39 25.99
C HIS A 332 -4.69 5.81 24.67
N LEU A 333 -4.43 4.53 24.36
CA LEU A 333 -4.91 3.87 23.13
C LEU A 333 -6.45 3.70 23.13
N LEU A 334 -7.08 3.75 24.29
CA LEU A 334 -8.54 3.71 24.42
C LEU A 334 -9.24 5.01 23.97
N SER A 335 -8.49 6.09 23.70
CA SER A 335 -9.03 7.32 23.11
C SER A 335 -9.49 7.14 21.67
N MET A 336 -8.91 6.17 20.95
CA MET A 336 -9.38 5.78 19.64
C MET A 336 -10.72 5.06 19.76
N LYS A 337 -11.56 5.20 18.73
CA LYS A 337 -12.86 4.51 18.68
C LYS A 337 -12.73 3.16 17.96
N PRO A 338 -13.36 2.09 18.48
CA PRO A 338 -13.41 0.80 17.81
C PRO A 338 -14.24 0.87 16.53
N PHE A 339 -13.77 0.20 15.47
CA PHE A 339 -14.45 0.18 14.20
C PHE A 339 -14.38 -1.22 13.56
N LEU A 340 -15.52 -1.84 13.35
CA LEU A 340 -15.61 -3.10 12.62
C LEU A 340 -15.80 -2.82 11.14
N SER A 341 -14.95 -3.40 10.28
CA SER A 341 -15.03 -3.27 8.82
C SER A 341 -16.43 -3.54 8.31
N VAL A 342 -16.97 -2.65 7.47
CA VAL A 342 -18.38 -2.63 7.08
C VAL A 342 -18.81 -3.92 6.35
N PHE A 343 -17.96 -4.45 5.48
CA PHE A 343 -18.25 -5.71 4.77
C PHE A 343 -18.19 -6.91 5.72
N HIS A 344 -17.18 -6.96 6.59
CA HIS A 344 -17.01 -8.05 7.56
C HIS A 344 -18.09 -8.02 8.65
N ALA A 345 -18.59 -6.85 9.03
CA ALA A 345 -19.68 -6.69 10.00
C ALA A 345 -20.91 -7.51 9.63
N LYS A 346 -21.22 -7.62 8.34
CA LYS A 346 -22.34 -8.45 7.83
C LYS A 346 -22.18 -9.95 8.09
N ALA A 347 -20.98 -10.39 8.47
CA ALA A 347 -20.70 -11.78 8.83
C ALA A 347 -20.77 -12.02 10.34
N HIS A 348 -20.89 -10.94 11.12
CA HIS A 348 -21.05 -10.98 12.55
C HIS A 348 -22.55 -11.06 12.94
N ASP A 349 -22.81 -11.24 14.22
CA ASP A 349 -24.13 -11.10 14.80
C ASP A 349 -24.66 -9.66 14.60
N TYR A 350 -25.98 -9.50 14.42
CA TYR A 350 -26.59 -8.19 14.20
C TYR A 350 -26.35 -7.21 15.36
N LYS A 351 -26.34 -7.67 16.61
CA LYS A 351 -25.95 -6.82 17.75
C LYS A 351 -24.52 -6.32 17.64
N CYS A 352 -23.61 -7.19 17.16
CA CYS A 352 -22.22 -6.85 16.91
C CYS A 352 -22.10 -5.84 15.76
N ASP A 353 -22.90 -6.01 14.68
CA ASP A 353 -22.97 -5.08 13.55
C ASP A 353 -23.44 -3.70 14.02
N VAL A 354 -24.57 -3.59 14.72
CA VAL A 354 -25.07 -2.32 15.26
C VAL A 354 -24.08 -1.62 16.17
N LYS A 355 -23.42 -2.39 17.04
CA LYS A 355 -22.50 -1.84 18.05
C LYS A 355 -21.14 -1.38 17.50
N TRP A 356 -20.58 -2.13 16.54
CA TRP A 356 -19.19 -1.97 16.14
C TRP A 356 -18.98 -1.55 14.69
N SER A 357 -19.97 -1.80 13.79
CA SER A 357 -19.81 -1.52 12.37
C SER A 357 -19.64 -0.04 12.09
N GLY A 358 -18.69 0.28 11.22
CA GLY A 358 -18.45 1.63 10.77
C GLY A 358 -19.65 2.31 10.13
N ALA A 359 -20.56 1.53 9.53
CA ALA A 359 -21.81 2.06 8.97
C ALA A 359 -22.68 2.78 10.01
N TYR A 360 -22.50 2.47 11.29
CA TYR A 360 -23.33 3.00 12.38
C TYR A 360 -22.54 3.85 13.39
N GLN A 361 -21.21 3.99 13.20
CA GLN A 361 -20.36 4.84 14.05
C GLN A 361 -20.49 6.32 13.66
N GLU A 362 -20.79 7.16 14.64
CA GLU A 362 -20.88 8.60 14.44
C GLU A 362 -19.52 9.23 14.13
N GLY A 363 -19.48 10.08 13.11
CA GLY A 363 -18.27 10.71 12.61
C GLY A 363 -17.45 9.87 11.63
N ALA A 364 -17.89 8.64 11.32
CA ALA A 364 -17.18 7.72 10.42
C ALA A 364 -17.38 8.05 8.93
N GLY A 365 -18.41 8.78 8.57
CA GLY A 365 -18.79 9.01 7.18
C GLY A 365 -19.03 7.69 6.44
N LEU A 366 -18.54 7.59 5.20
CA LEU A 366 -18.59 6.38 4.39
C LEU A 366 -17.25 5.61 4.42
N THR A 367 -16.52 5.67 5.53
CA THR A 367 -15.31 4.86 5.73
C THR A 367 -15.70 3.38 5.77
N LEU A 368 -14.98 2.55 5.02
CA LEU A 368 -15.27 1.11 4.96
C LEU A 368 -14.46 0.32 6.01
N GLY A 369 -13.25 0.75 6.31
CA GLY A 369 -12.31 0.04 7.18
C GLY A 369 -11.71 -1.22 6.51
N GLU A 370 -11.73 -1.27 5.18
CA GLU A 370 -11.28 -2.40 4.35
C GLU A 370 -10.21 -1.98 3.34
N GLU A 371 -9.67 -0.80 3.50
CA GLU A 371 -8.65 -0.25 2.62
C GLU A 371 -7.40 -1.13 2.62
N VAL A 372 -7.12 -1.80 3.74
CA VAL A 372 -6.02 -2.76 3.89
C VAL A 372 -6.17 -3.98 2.98
N GLU A 373 -7.39 -4.40 2.65
CA GLU A 373 -7.64 -5.53 1.75
C GLU A 373 -7.18 -5.25 0.32
N GLN A 374 -7.29 -4.01 -0.17
CA GLN A 374 -6.79 -3.62 -1.48
C GLN A 374 -5.26 -3.74 -1.54
N VAL A 375 -4.60 -3.30 -0.48
CA VAL A 375 -3.14 -3.40 -0.33
C VAL A 375 -2.73 -4.87 -0.20
N ASN A 376 -3.44 -5.65 0.62
CA ASN A 376 -3.23 -7.09 0.76
C ASN A 376 -3.37 -7.83 -0.58
N ALA A 377 -4.32 -7.44 -1.41
CA ALA A 377 -4.49 -8.00 -2.75
C ALA A 377 -3.30 -7.65 -3.68
N PHE A 378 -2.78 -6.43 -3.60
CA PHE A 378 -1.60 -6.01 -4.36
C PHE A 378 -0.33 -6.72 -3.89
N LEU A 379 0.01 -6.61 -2.60
CA LEU A 379 1.23 -7.18 -2.03
C LEU A 379 1.23 -8.72 -2.07
N SER A 380 0.07 -9.40 -1.98
CA SER A 380 0.00 -10.86 -2.09
C SER A 380 0.58 -11.40 -3.39
N ARG A 381 0.65 -10.60 -4.46
CA ARG A 381 1.24 -11.02 -5.74
C ARG A 381 2.76 -11.17 -5.66
N ILE A 382 3.46 -10.42 -4.78
CA ILE A 382 4.90 -10.58 -4.60
C ILE A 382 5.27 -11.71 -3.64
N ALA A 383 4.34 -12.19 -2.83
CA ALA A 383 4.61 -13.23 -1.83
C ALA A 383 5.24 -14.51 -2.42
N VAL A 384 5.01 -14.79 -3.72
CA VAL A 384 5.60 -15.93 -4.43
C VAL A 384 7.12 -15.83 -4.56
N THR A 385 7.68 -14.64 -4.57
CA THR A 385 9.13 -14.39 -4.67
C THR A 385 9.75 -14.09 -3.32
N THR A 386 9.11 -13.27 -2.49
CA THR A 386 9.66 -12.81 -1.20
C THR A 386 9.82 -13.93 -0.17
N LYS A 387 9.02 -14.99 -0.23
CA LYS A 387 9.14 -16.14 0.68
C LYS A 387 10.46 -16.93 0.57
N HIS A 388 11.22 -16.71 -0.51
CA HIS A 388 12.51 -17.36 -0.79
C HIS A 388 13.69 -16.37 -0.73
N MET A 389 13.46 -15.10 -0.46
CA MET A 389 14.51 -14.06 -0.33
C MET A 389 15.18 -14.14 1.05
N SER A 390 16.36 -13.52 1.18
CA SER A 390 16.95 -13.20 2.48
C SER A 390 16.02 -12.27 3.28
N LYS A 391 16.21 -12.14 4.58
CA LYS A 391 15.42 -11.21 5.40
C LYS A 391 15.58 -9.76 4.89
N ALA A 392 16.84 -9.37 4.66
CA ALA A 392 17.18 -8.05 4.14
C ALA A 392 16.50 -7.80 2.78
N GLY A 393 16.74 -8.63 1.78
CA GLY A 393 16.16 -8.45 0.45
C GLY A 393 14.63 -8.49 0.42
N ARG A 394 13.99 -9.25 1.34
CA ARG A 394 12.52 -9.23 1.51
C ARG A 394 12.05 -7.90 2.08
N THR A 395 12.70 -7.40 3.14
CA THR A 395 12.39 -6.11 3.76
C THR A 395 12.53 -4.98 2.76
N ASP A 396 13.65 -4.94 2.03
CA ASP A 396 13.92 -3.91 1.03
C ASP A 396 12.89 -3.94 -0.11
N MET A 397 12.61 -5.11 -0.65
CA MET A 397 11.66 -5.25 -1.75
C MET A 397 10.22 -4.89 -1.36
N LEU A 398 9.78 -5.28 -0.16
CA LEU A 398 8.44 -4.92 0.34
C LEU A 398 8.34 -3.41 0.63
N THR A 399 9.40 -2.81 1.18
CA THR A 399 9.45 -1.37 1.45
C THR A 399 9.40 -0.55 0.16
N LEU A 400 10.19 -0.91 -0.85
CA LEU A 400 10.14 -0.25 -2.16
C LEU A 400 8.75 -0.31 -2.80
N LEU A 401 8.14 -1.48 -2.84
CA LEU A 401 6.79 -1.62 -3.39
C LEU A 401 5.75 -0.83 -2.59
N ALA A 402 5.91 -0.73 -1.27
CA ALA A 402 5.05 0.08 -0.43
C ALA A 402 5.20 1.58 -0.73
N MET A 403 6.43 2.08 -0.93
CA MET A 403 6.71 3.45 -1.33
C MET A 403 6.06 3.78 -2.69
N ARG A 404 6.25 2.91 -3.69
CA ARG A 404 5.69 3.11 -5.04
C ARG A 404 4.16 3.02 -5.07
N TRP A 405 3.58 2.12 -4.26
CA TRP A 405 2.13 2.08 -4.05
C TRP A 405 1.62 3.42 -3.50
N ASN A 406 2.27 3.94 -2.46
CA ASN A 406 1.89 5.20 -1.85
C ASN A 406 2.06 6.37 -2.82
N GLN A 407 3.13 6.41 -3.61
CA GLN A 407 3.32 7.41 -4.65
C GLN A 407 2.15 7.42 -5.65
N GLN A 408 1.77 6.25 -6.20
CA GLN A 408 0.62 6.14 -7.11
C GLN A 408 -0.70 6.60 -6.47
N LYS A 409 -0.91 6.32 -5.18
CA LYS A 409 -2.09 6.78 -4.45
C LYS A 409 -2.08 8.29 -4.26
N THR A 410 -0.93 8.87 -3.93
CA THR A 410 -0.75 10.31 -3.73
C THR A 410 -0.94 11.07 -5.04
N ASP A 411 -0.38 10.61 -6.14
CA ASP A 411 -0.53 11.21 -7.48
C ASP A 411 -2.00 11.28 -7.93
N ASN A 412 -2.79 10.28 -7.54
CA ASN A 412 -4.21 10.19 -7.89
C ASN A 412 -5.17 10.74 -6.81
N LEU A 413 -4.64 11.29 -5.72
CA LEU A 413 -5.44 11.61 -4.53
C LEU A 413 -6.48 12.70 -4.82
N ALA A 414 -6.12 13.79 -5.50
CA ALA A 414 -7.03 14.87 -5.85
C ALA A 414 -8.23 14.37 -6.68
N THR A 415 -7.96 13.59 -7.70
CA THR A 415 -8.99 12.97 -8.56
C THR A 415 -9.88 12.00 -7.77
N SER A 416 -9.29 11.25 -6.86
CA SER A 416 -10.00 10.28 -6.03
C SER A 416 -10.97 10.98 -5.06
N LEU A 417 -10.51 12.02 -4.35
CA LEU A 417 -11.32 12.82 -3.44
C LEU A 417 -12.48 13.50 -4.18
N SER A 418 -12.22 14.15 -5.32
CA SER A 418 -13.25 14.81 -6.12
C SER A 418 -14.31 13.83 -6.61
N ARG A 419 -13.92 12.67 -7.14
CA ARG A 419 -14.86 11.63 -7.57
C ARG A 419 -15.70 11.09 -6.41
N ARG A 420 -15.08 10.92 -5.24
CA ARG A 420 -15.77 10.48 -4.03
C ARG A 420 -16.78 11.52 -3.57
N TYR A 421 -16.43 12.81 -3.59
CA TYR A 421 -17.33 13.92 -3.27
C TYR A 421 -18.56 13.95 -4.18
N LEU A 422 -18.37 13.86 -5.51
CA LEU A 422 -19.47 13.82 -6.47
C LEU A 422 -20.41 12.63 -6.25
N ARG A 423 -19.85 11.45 -5.94
CA ARG A 423 -20.66 10.25 -5.63
C ARG A 423 -21.44 10.45 -4.33
N THR A 424 -20.84 11.05 -3.32
CA THR A 424 -21.45 11.34 -2.02
C THR A 424 -22.60 12.34 -2.19
N THR A 425 -22.43 13.39 -2.98
CA THR A 425 -23.51 14.37 -3.27
C THR A 425 -24.69 13.71 -3.96
N LYS A 426 -24.46 12.90 -5.00
CA LYS A 426 -25.51 12.14 -5.68
C LYS A 426 -26.20 11.14 -4.75
N ALA A 427 -25.46 10.48 -3.87
CA ALA A 427 -25.99 9.55 -2.88
C ALA A 427 -26.87 10.28 -1.85
N LEU A 428 -26.50 11.49 -1.46
CA LEU A 428 -27.29 12.31 -0.52
C LEU A 428 -28.67 12.64 -1.09
N ASP A 429 -28.75 13.03 -2.36
CA ASP A 429 -30.02 13.33 -3.02
C ASP A 429 -30.90 12.08 -3.17
N ALA A 430 -30.30 10.94 -3.49
CA ALA A 430 -31.03 9.66 -3.53
C ALA A 430 -31.53 9.26 -2.15
N GLN A 431 -30.70 9.46 -1.11
CA GLN A 431 -31.07 9.12 0.27
C GLN A 431 -32.21 9.99 0.81
N LYS A 432 -32.23 11.28 0.49
CA LYS A 432 -33.37 12.16 0.84
C LYS A 432 -34.68 11.65 0.24
N ARG A 433 -34.66 11.27 -1.05
CA ARG A 433 -35.86 10.69 -1.71
C ARG A 433 -36.33 9.38 -1.04
N ASN A 434 -35.37 8.51 -0.69
CA ASN A 434 -35.68 7.25 0.00
C ASN A 434 -36.28 7.49 1.38
N MET A 435 -35.81 8.51 2.10
CA MET A 435 -36.29 8.91 3.40
C MET A 435 -37.76 9.41 3.30
N GLU A 436 -38.04 10.32 2.37
CA GLU A 436 -39.40 10.82 2.14
C GLU A 436 -40.37 9.70 1.68
N SER A 437 -39.91 8.81 0.82
CA SER A 437 -40.73 7.63 0.42
C SER A 437 -41.08 6.75 1.62
N MET A 438 -40.15 6.51 2.52
CA MET A 438 -40.42 5.68 3.71
C MET A 438 -41.30 6.39 4.72
N LYS A 439 -41.16 7.70 4.92
CA LYS A 439 -42.05 8.51 5.75
C LYS A 439 -43.50 8.40 5.25
N THR A 440 -43.70 8.54 3.94
CA THR A 440 -45.01 8.43 3.30
C THR A 440 -45.60 7.01 3.37
N GLU A 441 -44.73 5.97 3.16
CA GLU A 441 -45.12 4.54 3.21
C GLU A 441 -45.66 4.14 4.61
N LEU A 442 -44.99 4.65 5.66
CA LEU A 442 -45.28 4.26 7.04
C LEU A 442 -46.13 5.27 7.80
N ASP A 443 -46.47 6.42 7.21
CA ASP A 443 -47.18 7.55 7.84
C ASP A 443 -46.50 7.98 9.15
N VAL A 444 -45.17 8.16 9.11
CA VAL A 444 -44.34 8.50 10.28
C VAL A 444 -43.55 9.77 10.09
N THR A 445 -43.26 10.42 11.19
CA THR A 445 -42.38 11.63 11.24
C THR A 445 -40.94 11.23 11.35
N GLU A 446 -40.05 12.20 11.07
CA GLU A 446 -38.59 12.03 11.24
C GLU A 446 -38.21 11.74 12.70
N ASN A 447 -38.87 12.39 13.66
CA ASN A 447 -38.67 12.18 15.08
C ASN A 447 -38.98 10.73 15.51
N GLN A 448 -40.06 10.18 15.02
CA GLN A 448 -40.41 8.78 15.28
C GLN A 448 -39.38 7.80 14.72
N MET A 449 -38.80 8.11 13.55
CA MET A 449 -37.70 7.30 13.02
C MET A 449 -36.42 7.42 13.84
N GLU A 450 -36.12 8.59 14.40
CA GLU A 450 -35.01 8.78 15.34
C GLU A 450 -35.23 8.04 16.67
N ASP A 451 -36.47 8.00 17.19
CA ASP A 451 -36.80 7.18 18.37
C ASP A 451 -36.55 5.69 18.09
N TRP A 452 -36.86 5.21 16.91
CA TRP A 452 -36.59 3.83 16.50
C TRP A 452 -35.08 3.56 16.36
N VAL A 453 -34.25 4.55 15.97
CA VAL A 453 -32.81 4.44 15.97
C VAL A 453 -32.29 4.24 17.39
N SER A 454 -32.82 4.98 18.37
CA SER A 454 -32.49 4.80 19.78
C SER A 454 -32.87 3.41 20.28
N ASP A 455 -34.10 2.98 19.98
CA ASP A 455 -34.61 1.64 20.37
C ASP A 455 -33.66 0.51 19.89
N VAL A 456 -33.19 0.58 18.62
CA VAL A 456 -32.30 -0.43 18.03
C VAL A 456 -30.93 -0.41 18.69
N LYS A 457 -30.39 0.76 19.03
CA LYS A 457 -29.11 0.91 19.75
C LYS A 457 -29.21 0.36 21.16
N ASP A 458 -30.25 0.73 21.91
CA ASP A 458 -30.50 0.27 23.27
C ASP A 458 -30.69 -1.25 23.30
N TRP A 459 -31.39 -1.81 22.33
CA TRP A 459 -31.49 -3.26 22.17
C TRP A 459 -30.13 -3.92 21.92
N ALA A 460 -29.25 -3.30 21.12
CA ALA A 460 -27.93 -3.84 20.85
C ALA A 460 -26.99 -3.75 22.05
N ASP A 461 -27.12 -2.69 22.87
CA ASP A 461 -26.32 -2.47 24.07
C ASP A 461 -26.85 -3.21 25.29
N ALA A 462 -28.13 -3.61 25.29
CA ALA A 462 -28.71 -4.41 26.37
C ALA A 462 -27.84 -5.66 26.58
N THR A 463 -27.04 -5.62 27.61
CA THR A 463 -26.14 -6.70 28.02
C THR A 463 -27.01 -7.89 28.35
N THR A 464 -26.77 -9.02 27.77
CA THR A 464 -27.36 -10.31 28.09
C THR A 464 -26.87 -10.74 29.50
N ILE A 465 -27.36 -10.10 30.55
CA ILE A 465 -27.06 -10.42 31.96
C ILE A 465 -28.02 -11.52 32.34
N ASN A 466 -28.51 -12.34 31.81
CA ASN A 466 -29.23 -13.61 32.04
C ASN A 466 -29.70 -14.14 30.69
N THR A 467 -28.78 -14.69 29.88
CA THR A 467 -29.21 -15.56 28.81
C THR A 467 -29.81 -16.81 29.44
N THR A 468 -31.14 -16.90 29.46
CA THR A 468 -31.79 -18.19 29.44
C THR A 468 -31.21 -18.96 28.25
N ASP A 469 -30.98 -20.26 28.36
CA ASP A 469 -30.46 -21.09 27.26
C ASP A 469 -31.24 -20.88 25.95
N VAL A 470 -32.51 -20.52 26.03
CA VAL A 470 -33.42 -20.16 24.92
C VAL A 470 -32.92 -18.94 24.13
N ALA A 471 -32.51 -17.85 24.78
CA ALA A 471 -32.02 -16.65 24.09
C ALA A 471 -30.68 -16.92 23.36
N ALA A 472 -29.82 -17.75 23.94
CA ALA A 472 -28.58 -18.17 23.31
C ALA A 472 -28.85 -19.03 22.06
N LEU A 473 -29.84 -19.92 22.12
CA LEU A 473 -30.26 -20.74 20.97
C LEU A 473 -30.89 -19.88 19.88
N ALA A 474 -31.76 -18.91 20.22
CA ALA A 474 -32.36 -17.95 19.32
C ALA A 474 -31.31 -17.18 18.53
N SER A 475 -30.34 -16.56 19.21
CA SER A 475 -29.21 -15.87 18.58
C SER A 475 -28.40 -16.77 17.65
N ARG A 476 -28.20 -18.05 18.04
CA ARG A 476 -27.47 -19.01 17.23
C ARG A 476 -28.22 -19.43 15.96
N VAL A 477 -29.55 -19.53 16.02
CA VAL A 477 -30.40 -19.76 14.83
C VAL A 477 -30.24 -18.60 13.84
N GLU A 478 -30.35 -17.35 14.27
CA GLU A 478 -30.21 -16.18 13.41
C GLU A 478 -28.83 -16.14 12.70
N VAL A 479 -27.77 -16.39 13.45
CA VAL A 479 -26.38 -16.41 12.90
C VAL A 479 -26.24 -17.50 11.82
N LEU A 480 -26.76 -18.70 12.06
CA LEU A 480 -26.66 -19.81 11.12
C LEU A 480 -27.48 -19.54 9.85
N VAL A 481 -28.70 -19.01 9.99
CA VAL A 481 -29.54 -18.62 8.84
C VAL A 481 -28.86 -17.54 7.99
N ALA A 482 -28.32 -16.51 8.62
CA ALA A 482 -27.57 -15.46 7.93
C ALA A 482 -26.37 -16.02 7.17
N SER A 483 -25.60 -16.93 7.80
CA SER A 483 -24.45 -17.59 7.19
C SER A 483 -24.83 -18.45 5.98
N ILE A 484 -25.88 -19.26 6.10
CA ILE A 484 -26.39 -20.11 5.01
C ILE A 484 -26.86 -19.26 3.83
N LYS A 485 -27.66 -18.22 4.07
CA LYS A 485 -28.17 -17.32 3.02
C LYS A 485 -27.02 -16.62 2.28
N ARG A 486 -26.05 -16.10 2.99
CA ARG A 486 -24.87 -15.45 2.41
C ARG A 486 -24.03 -16.39 1.55
N ARG A 487 -23.78 -17.63 2.02
CA ARG A 487 -23.05 -18.63 1.25
C ARG A 487 -23.83 -19.08 0.01
N SER A 488 -25.15 -19.18 0.11
CA SER A 488 -26.01 -19.49 -1.01
C SER A 488 -25.95 -18.38 -2.07
N GLN A 489 -26.03 -17.10 -1.67
CA GLN A 489 -25.88 -15.97 -2.58
C GLN A 489 -24.53 -15.96 -3.28
N ARG A 490 -23.44 -16.29 -2.57
CA ARG A 490 -22.09 -16.39 -3.13
C ARG A 490 -22.00 -17.47 -4.22
N LEU A 491 -22.65 -18.60 -4.04
CA LEU A 491 -22.68 -19.68 -5.05
C LEU A 491 -23.27 -19.22 -6.40
N TYR A 492 -24.19 -18.26 -6.38
CA TYR A 492 -24.89 -17.77 -7.58
C TYR A 492 -24.28 -16.51 -8.19
N LYS A 493 -23.60 -15.67 -7.39
CA LYS A 493 -23.10 -14.36 -7.85
C LYS A 493 -21.61 -14.31 -8.16
N ASP A 494 -20.79 -15.16 -7.53
CA ASP A 494 -19.34 -15.10 -7.65
C ASP A 494 -18.78 -16.20 -8.57
N CYS A 495 -17.75 -15.84 -9.35
CA CYS A 495 -17.04 -16.75 -10.26
C CYS A 495 -16.03 -17.65 -9.52
N ASP A 496 -16.45 -18.35 -8.48
CA ASP A 496 -15.61 -19.30 -7.77
C ASP A 496 -15.27 -20.54 -8.64
N SER A 497 -14.05 -21.06 -8.50
CA SER A 497 -13.64 -22.30 -9.16
C SER A 497 -14.54 -23.48 -8.73
N ASN A 498 -14.61 -24.54 -9.55
CA ASN A 498 -15.40 -25.76 -9.22
C ASN A 498 -15.04 -26.33 -7.85
N LYS A 499 -13.75 -26.28 -7.45
CA LYS A 499 -13.27 -26.72 -6.14
C LYS A 499 -13.74 -25.79 -5.02
N GLY A 500 -13.78 -24.46 -5.27
CA GLY A 500 -14.34 -23.45 -4.36
C GLY A 500 -15.85 -23.67 -4.13
N ARG A 501 -16.62 -23.81 -5.19
CA ARG A 501 -18.07 -24.11 -5.13
C ARG A 501 -18.39 -25.40 -4.38
N ALA A 502 -17.62 -26.48 -4.60
CA ALA A 502 -17.76 -27.74 -3.87
C ALA A 502 -17.53 -27.56 -2.36
N ARG A 503 -16.52 -26.74 -1.96
CA ARG A 503 -16.24 -26.42 -0.56
C ARG A 503 -17.39 -25.62 0.07
N ILE A 504 -17.93 -24.62 -0.66
CA ILE A 504 -19.06 -23.80 -0.18
C ILE A 504 -20.30 -24.67 0.01
N ARG A 505 -20.63 -25.54 -0.97
CA ARG A 505 -21.79 -26.47 -0.86
C ARG A 505 -21.66 -27.41 0.35
N ARG A 506 -20.45 -27.92 0.63
CA ARG A 506 -20.22 -28.75 1.82
C ARG A 506 -20.49 -27.96 3.10
N LYS A 507 -19.96 -26.75 3.22
CA LYS A 507 -20.21 -25.89 4.38
C LYS A 507 -21.68 -25.54 4.58
N ILE A 508 -22.43 -25.24 3.51
CA ILE A 508 -23.87 -25.02 3.58
C ILE A 508 -24.60 -26.27 4.13
N ARG A 509 -24.21 -27.45 3.68
CA ARG A 509 -24.79 -28.71 4.17
C ARG A 509 -24.50 -28.92 5.65
N ASP A 510 -23.27 -28.72 6.09
CA ASP A 510 -22.85 -28.89 7.49
C ASP A 510 -23.58 -27.86 8.39
N GLU A 511 -23.68 -26.60 7.96
CA GLU A 511 -24.40 -25.55 8.69
C GLU A 511 -25.92 -25.80 8.74
N ARG A 512 -26.53 -26.35 7.70
CA ARG A 512 -27.96 -26.75 7.70
C ARG A 512 -28.22 -27.88 8.70
N GLY A 513 -27.36 -28.89 8.76
CA GLY A 513 -27.46 -29.97 9.76
C GLY A 513 -27.33 -29.43 11.18
N PHE A 514 -26.41 -28.49 11.39
CA PHE A 514 -26.23 -27.87 12.69
C PHE A 514 -27.42 -26.96 13.05
N LEU A 515 -27.95 -26.17 12.11
CA LEU A 515 -29.14 -25.36 12.31
C LEU A 515 -30.38 -26.23 12.71
N SER A 516 -30.58 -27.37 12.05
CA SER A 516 -31.67 -28.30 12.42
C SER A 516 -31.57 -28.72 13.89
N SER A 517 -30.35 -29.10 14.36
CA SER A 517 -30.21 -29.52 15.74
C SER A 517 -30.35 -28.37 16.75
N VAL A 518 -30.05 -27.14 16.37
CA VAL A 518 -30.26 -25.95 17.23
C VAL A 518 -31.75 -25.58 17.29
N VAL A 519 -32.46 -25.65 16.15
CA VAL A 519 -33.90 -25.41 16.08
C VAL A 519 -34.67 -26.45 16.91
N GLU A 520 -34.31 -27.73 16.82
CA GLU A 520 -34.93 -28.79 17.63
C GLU A 520 -34.75 -28.53 19.15
N LYS A 521 -33.55 -28.13 19.56
CA LYS A 521 -33.29 -27.77 20.97
C LYS A 521 -34.08 -26.53 21.41
N TYR A 522 -34.15 -25.52 20.56
CA TYR A 522 -34.94 -24.32 20.82
C TYR A 522 -36.42 -24.67 20.97
N ASN A 523 -37.01 -25.42 20.02
CA ASN A 523 -38.38 -25.82 20.02
C ASN A 523 -38.74 -26.68 21.25
N GLY A 524 -37.80 -27.45 21.79
CA GLY A 524 -38.01 -28.22 23.01
C GLY A 524 -38.05 -27.40 24.30
N MET A 525 -37.67 -26.08 24.23
CA MET A 525 -37.61 -25.20 25.39
C MET A 525 -38.66 -24.09 25.38
N VAL A 526 -39.40 -23.94 24.29
CA VAL A 526 -40.41 -22.87 24.12
C VAL A 526 -41.82 -23.46 23.94
N PRO A 527 -42.88 -22.66 24.22
CA PRO A 527 -44.28 -23.06 23.95
C PRO A 527 -44.49 -23.34 22.46
N THR A 528 -45.47 -24.18 22.13
CA THR A 528 -45.82 -24.55 20.74
C THR A 528 -46.16 -23.37 19.85
N THR A 529 -46.57 -22.24 20.42
CA THR A 529 -46.87 -20.98 19.72
C THR A 529 -45.58 -20.25 19.24
N GLU A 530 -44.43 -20.56 19.83
CA GLU A 530 -43.14 -19.93 19.56
C GLU A 530 -42.17 -20.87 18.81
N THR A 531 -42.64 -22.03 18.39
CA THR A 531 -41.79 -23.01 17.68
C THR A 531 -41.45 -22.56 16.29
N LEU A 532 -40.21 -22.88 15.88
CA LEU A 532 -39.67 -22.55 14.56
C LEU A 532 -39.83 -23.70 13.58
N CYS A 533 -40.29 -23.41 12.38
CA CYS A 533 -40.28 -24.36 11.26
C CYS A 533 -38.96 -24.15 10.45
N PHE A 534 -38.16 -25.19 10.33
CA PHE A 534 -36.88 -25.14 9.68
C PHE A 534 -36.93 -24.61 8.23
N GLU A 535 -37.94 -24.97 7.47
CA GLU A 535 -38.05 -24.56 6.06
C GLU A 535 -38.48 -23.08 5.93
N ASN A 536 -39.38 -22.61 6.80
CA ASN A 536 -39.83 -21.25 6.80
C ASN A 536 -38.74 -20.25 7.23
N ILE A 537 -37.83 -20.66 8.12
CA ILE A 537 -36.65 -19.85 8.55
C ILE A 537 -35.71 -19.59 7.38
N LEU A 538 -35.48 -20.56 6.51
CA LEU A 538 -34.61 -20.44 5.37
C LEU A 538 -35.19 -19.66 4.21
N SER A 539 -36.52 -19.68 4.00
CA SER A 539 -37.21 -18.85 3.00
C SER A 539 -37.18 -17.37 3.33
N GLY A 540 -37.13 -17.01 4.62
CA GLY A 540 -37.04 -15.63 5.10
C GLY A 540 -38.40 -14.95 5.27
N GLU A 541 -39.48 -15.68 5.20
CA GLU A 541 -40.86 -15.20 5.36
C GLU A 541 -41.35 -15.23 6.81
N THR A 542 -40.55 -15.83 7.74
CA THR A 542 -40.96 -15.99 9.14
C THR A 542 -40.48 -14.85 10.00
N ALA A 543 -41.38 -14.20 10.73
CA ALA A 543 -41.03 -13.34 11.85
C ALA A 543 -40.48 -14.22 13.00
N TRP A 544 -39.41 -13.75 13.66
CA TRP A 544 -38.84 -14.51 14.77
C TRP A 544 -39.75 -14.38 16.00
N PRO A 545 -40.06 -15.48 16.74
CA PRO A 545 -40.96 -15.43 17.92
C PRO A 545 -40.42 -14.52 19.05
N TRP A 546 -39.10 -14.37 19.13
CA TRP A 546 -38.43 -13.48 20.13
C TRP A 546 -38.37 -12.02 19.68
N GLN A 547 -38.80 -11.69 18.49
CA GLN A 547 -39.02 -10.31 18.04
C GLN A 547 -40.38 -9.83 18.57
N LEU A 548 -40.49 -9.71 19.90
CA LEU A 548 -41.73 -9.25 20.55
C LEU A 548 -42.13 -7.88 20.03
N PRO A 549 -43.43 -7.65 19.74
CA PRO A 549 -43.94 -6.31 19.50
C PRO A 549 -43.74 -5.50 20.77
N HIS A 550 -42.83 -4.52 20.74
CA HIS A 550 -42.85 -3.45 21.71
C HIS A 550 -44.20 -2.74 21.63
N SER A 551 -44.59 -2.04 22.69
CA SER A 551 -45.89 -1.37 22.89
C SER A 551 -46.39 -0.46 21.76
N ASP A 552 -45.53 -0.15 20.79
CA ASP A 552 -45.85 0.52 19.53
C ASP A 552 -46.05 -0.54 18.46
N SER A 553 -47.13 -0.49 17.73
CA SER A 553 -47.60 -1.45 16.72
C SER A 553 -46.65 -1.78 15.56
N VAL A 554 -45.38 -1.34 15.62
CA VAL A 554 -44.35 -1.46 14.56
C VAL A 554 -43.38 -2.58 14.88
N ASP A 555 -43.21 -3.52 13.95
CA ASP A 555 -42.32 -4.67 14.08
C ASP A 555 -40.82 -4.27 14.04
N LEU A 556 -39.97 -5.07 14.66
CA LEU A 556 -38.52 -4.82 14.72
C LEU A 556 -37.89 -4.78 13.31
N ARG A 557 -38.44 -5.48 12.33
CA ARG A 557 -37.96 -5.48 10.94
C ARG A 557 -38.14 -4.10 10.29
N THR A 558 -39.25 -3.45 10.54
CA THR A 558 -39.56 -2.09 10.08
C THR A 558 -38.68 -1.08 10.79
N LYS A 559 -38.52 -1.21 12.14
CA LYS A 559 -37.56 -0.37 12.92
C LYS A 559 -36.14 -0.53 12.41
N ARG A 560 -35.70 -1.74 12.07
CA ARG A 560 -34.40 -2.00 11.48
C ARG A 560 -34.20 -1.34 10.11
N ARG A 561 -35.23 -1.42 9.23
CA ARG A 561 -35.19 -0.77 7.91
C ARG A 561 -35.06 0.76 8.06
N ALA A 562 -35.82 1.33 9.01
CA ALA A 562 -35.72 2.74 9.36
C ALA A 562 -34.32 3.10 9.90
N PHE A 563 -33.80 2.30 10.83
CA PHE A 563 -32.49 2.44 11.40
C PHE A 563 -31.40 2.48 10.32
N ASP A 564 -31.38 1.48 9.42
CA ASP A 564 -30.39 1.42 8.32
C ASP A 564 -30.49 2.66 7.42
N LEU A 565 -31.70 3.13 7.13
CA LEU A 565 -31.95 4.28 6.28
C LEU A 565 -31.51 5.60 6.93
N VAL A 566 -31.89 5.84 8.18
CA VAL A 566 -31.50 7.05 8.95
C VAL A 566 -30.00 7.10 9.12
N MET A 567 -29.38 5.99 9.54
CA MET A 567 -27.94 5.93 9.76
C MET A 567 -27.16 6.13 8.45
N ALA A 568 -27.62 5.56 7.33
CA ALA A 568 -27.01 5.82 6.03
C ALA A 568 -27.08 7.31 5.65
N GLY A 569 -28.21 7.99 5.90
CA GLY A 569 -28.35 9.43 5.67
C GLY A 569 -27.34 10.25 6.46
N LYS A 570 -27.21 9.97 7.77
CA LYS A 570 -26.24 10.63 8.65
C LYS A 570 -24.80 10.41 8.17
N ARG A 571 -24.43 9.17 7.81
CA ARG A 571 -23.08 8.84 7.31
C ARG A 571 -22.76 9.55 5.98
N ILE A 572 -23.74 9.68 5.08
CA ILE A 572 -23.51 10.39 3.81
C ILE A 572 -23.29 11.88 4.04
N GLN A 573 -24.05 12.50 4.97
CA GLN A 573 -23.85 13.92 5.33
C GLN A 573 -22.45 14.14 5.94
N GLU A 574 -22.05 13.30 6.88
CA GLU A 574 -20.70 13.34 7.47
C GLU A 574 -19.62 13.18 6.43
N GLU A 575 -19.79 12.23 5.50
CA GLU A 575 -18.81 11.99 4.43
C GLU A 575 -18.57 13.24 3.58
N LYS A 576 -19.61 13.99 3.27
CA LYS A 576 -19.47 15.23 2.52
C LYS A 576 -18.56 16.22 3.26
N MET A 577 -18.78 16.42 4.56
CA MET A 577 -17.95 17.31 5.39
C MET A 577 -16.52 16.80 5.57
N ILE A 578 -16.37 15.47 5.73
CA ILE A 578 -15.06 14.83 5.85
C ILE A 578 -14.24 15.06 4.57
N LEU A 579 -14.84 14.86 3.40
CA LEU A 579 -14.16 15.03 2.13
C LEU A 579 -13.74 16.49 1.88
N GLN A 580 -14.55 17.47 2.27
CA GLN A 580 -14.16 18.88 2.22
C GLN A 580 -12.92 19.16 3.11
N ARG A 581 -12.91 18.63 4.34
CA ARG A 581 -11.76 18.75 5.24
C ARG A 581 -10.53 18.09 4.65
N GLU A 582 -10.64 16.89 4.08
CA GLU A 582 -9.53 16.15 3.47
C GLU A 582 -8.98 16.83 2.21
N MET A 583 -9.83 17.44 1.39
CA MET A 583 -9.40 18.29 0.27
C MET A 583 -8.60 19.49 0.76
N ASN A 584 -9.07 20.16 1.82
CA ASN A 584 -8.35 21.29 2.43
C ASN A 584 -7.00 20.86 3.03
N GLN A 585 -6.96 19.72 3.73
CA GLN A 585 -5.72 19.17 4.28
C GLN A 585 -4.72 18.82 3.17
N HIS A 586 -5.18 18.18 2.11
CA HIS A 586 -4.34 17.86 0.95
C HIS A 586 -3.79 19.12 0.28
N TRP A 587 -4.64 20.13 0.07
CA TRP A 587 -4.23 21.41 -0.50
C TRP A 587 -3.15 22.09 0.32
N ARG A 588 -3.36 22.20 1.64
CA ARG A 588 -2.38 22.77 2.58
C ARG A 588 -1.09 21.96 2.62
N SER A 589 -1.18 20.64 2.59
CA SER A 589 0.00 19.76 2.57
C SER A 589 0.86 20.00 1.34
N LEU A 590 0.25 20.16 0.16
CA LEU A 590 0.97 20.48 -1.07
C LEU A 590 1.65 21.87 -0.98
N GLY A 591 0.97 22.90 -0.43
CA GLY A 591 1.55 24.21 -0.21
C GLY A 591 2.73 24.18 0.74
N ASN A 592 2.56 23.58 1.92
CA ASN A 592 3.66 23.43 2.89
C ASN A 592 4.88 22.74 2.30
N ARG A 593 4.64 21.75 1.42
CA ARG A 593 5.72 21.05 0.74
C ARG A 593 6.42 21.92 -0.30
N ALA A 594 5.67 22.73 -1.06
CA ALA A 594 6.25 23.68 -2.01
C ALA A 594 7.12 24.73 -1.28
N ASP A 595 6.66 25.21 -0.13
CA ASP A 595 7.39 26.16 0.72
C ASP A 595 8.66 25.53 1.32
N SER A 596 8.58 24.31 1.84
CA SER A 596 9.75 23.58 2.35
C SER A 596 10.81 23.36 1.27
N LEU A 597 10.41 23.06 0.03
CA LEU A 597 11.33 22.93 -1.10
C LEU A 597 11.93 24.28 -1.51
N LYS A 598 11.16 25.40 -1.41
CA LYS A 598 11.64 26.76 -1.65
C LYS A 598 12.72 27.14 -0.61
N GLU A 599 12.45 26.88 0.66
CA GLU A 599 13.44 27.11 1.75
C GLU A 599 14.71 26.27 1.53
N LEU A 600 14.54 24.98 1.22
CA LEU A 600 15.70 24.10 0.94
C LEU A 600 16.50 24.60 -0.25
N SER A 601 15.85 25.05 -1.33
CA SER A 601 16.49 25.65 -2.49
C SER A 601 17.34 26.89 -2.10
N CYS A 602 16.80 27.76 -1.23
CA CYS A 602 17.54 28.90 -0.73
C CYS A 602 18.75 28.51 0.14
N LEU A 603 18.61 27.46 0.97
CA LEU A 603 19.71 26.93 1.79
C LEU A 603 20.83 26.36 0.93
N VAL A 604 20.48 25.55 -0.09
CA VAL A 604 21.46 24.98 -1.01
C VAL A 604 22.19 26.06 -1.82
N SER A 605 21.48 27.11 -2.26
CA SER A 605 22.09 28.22 -3.00
C SER A 605 23.09 29.06 -2.16
N ARG A 606 22.98 28.99 -0.83
CA ARG A 606 23.90 29.70 0.10
C ARG A 606 25.01 28.80 0.62
N ALA A 607 24.90 27.47 0.43
CA ALA A 607 25.88 26.53 0.89
C ALA A 607 27.18 26.64 0.04
N THR A 608 28.33 26.57 0.72
CA THR A 608 29.65 26.44 0.09
C THR A 608 30.18 25.05 0.39
N THR A 609 31.17 24.58 -0.37
CA THR A 609 31.79 23.27 -0.17
C THR A 609 32.36 23.06 1.24
N GLU A 610 32.87 24.12 1.87
CA GLU A 610 33.42 24.08 3.23
C GLU A 610 32.35 24.05 4.34
N HIS A 611 31.15 24.54 4.07
CA HIS A 611 30.07 24.68 5.05
C HIS A 611 28.75 23.99 4.60
N SER A 612 28.85 23.00 3.73
CA SER A 612 27.68 22.22 3.32
C SER A 612 27.28 21.19 4.38
N PRO A 613 26.06 21.22 4.91
CA PRO A 613 25.59 20.21 5.86
C PRO A 613 25.48 18.80 5.22
N TRP A 614 25.55 18.71 3.89
CA TRP A 614 25.46 17.45 3.14
C TRP A 614 26.84 16.92 2.70
N GLY A 615 27.96 17.62 2.94
CA GLY A 615 29.30 17.20 2.52
C GLY A 615 29.48 17.09 1.00
N LEU A 616 28.64 17.78 0.21
CA LEU A 616 28.64 17.73 -1.25
C LEU A 616 29.71 18.66 -1.86
N THR A 617 30.24 18.25 -3.02
CA THR A 617 31.08 19.10 -3.89
C THR A 617 30.21 20.23 -4.50
N GLU A 618 30.84 21.22 -5.15
CA GLU A 618 30.13 22.29 -5.88
C GLU A 618 29.20 21.73 -6.95
N GLU A 619 29.65 20.72 -7.67
CA GLU A 619 28.86 20.00 -8.65
C GLU A 619 27.68 19.24 -8.00
N GLY A 620 27.93 18.58 -6.87
CA GLY A 620 26.90 17.92 -6.07
C GLY A 620 25.82 18.88 -5.56
N LEU A 621 26.22 20.10 -5.13
CA LEU A 621 25.29 21.16 -4.72
C LEU A 621 24.44 21.65 -5.92
N THR A 622 25.07 21.80 -7.08
CA THR A 622 24.38 22.17 -8.34
C THR A 622 23.36 21.08 -8.73
N GLY A 623 23.78 19.81 -8.67
CA GLY A 623 22.90 18.67 -8.91
C GLY A 623 21.70 18.62 -7.95
N LEU A 624 21.95 18.82 -6.63
CA LEU A 624 20.91 18.90 -5.63
C LEU A 624 19.93 20.05 -5.90
N GLN A 625 20.44 21.21 -6.31
CA GLN A 625 19.62 22.37 -6.69
C GLN A 625 18.71 22.04 -7.88
N CYS A 626 19.22 21.37 -8.89
CA CYS A 626 18.42 20.92 -10.04
C CYS A 626 17.32 19.94 -9.62
N MET A 627 17.64 18.99 -8.74
CA MET A 627 16.64 18.03 -8.23
C MET A 627 15.54 18.71 -7.41
N ILE A 628 15.89 19.67 -6.56
CA ILE A 628 14.91 20.47 -5.79
C ILE A 628 14.00 21.25 -6.73
N LYS A 629 14.55 21.90 -7.76
CA LYS A 629 13.76 22.60 -8.78
C LYS A 629 12.79 21.65 -9.50
N LYS A 630 13.26 20.49 -9.92
CA LYS A 630 12.44 19.46 -10.56
C LYS A 630 11.29 19.00 -9.65
N LYS A 631 11.58 18.72 -8.37
CA LYS A 631 10.55 18.32 -7.38
C LYS A 631 9.56 19.46 -7.12
N ARG A 632 10.03 20.68 -6.99
CA ARG A 632 9.16 21.87 -6.82
C ARG A 632 8.23 22.04 -8.02
N HIS A 633 8.73 21.92 -9.25
CA HIS A 633 7.91 21.95 -10.46
C HIS A 633 6.84 20.86 -10.43
N PHE A 634 7.19 19.64 -10.02
CA PHE A 634 6.24 18.54 -9.88
C PHE A 634 5.14 18.86 -8.86
N ILE A 635 5.49 19.40 -7.68
CA ILE A 635 4.50 19.81 -6.66
C ILE A 635 3.59 20.93 -7.20
N THR A 636 4.13 21.94 -7.90
CA THR A 636 3.32 22.99 -8.53
C THR A 636 2.31 22.41 -9.52
N LYS A 637 2.71 21.42 -10.31
CA LYS A 637 1.81 20.70 -11.22
C LYS A 637 0.73 19.91 -10.48
N MET A 638 1.08 19.27 -9.37
CA MET A 638 0.10 18.59 -8.49
C MET A 638 -0.89 19.60 -7.89
N MET A 639 -0.43 20.77 -7.44
CA MET A 639 -1.29 21.84 -6.94
C MET A 639 -2.27 22.32 -8.02
N ALA A 640 -1.79 22.58 -9.24
CA ALA A 640 -2.65 22.98 -10.36
C ALA A 640 -3.73 21.92 -10.64
N ASN A 641 -3.37 20.64 -10.66
CA ASN A 641 -4.31 19.54 -10.82
C ASN A 641 -5.31 19.45 -9.65
N ALA A 642 -4.86 19.58 -8.40
CA ALA A 642 -5.70 19.54 -7.23
C ALA A 642 -6.71 20.70 -7.24
N ARG A 643 -6.25 21.93 -7.52
CA ARG A 643 -7.11 23.11 -7.68
C ARG A 643 -8.19 22.88 -8.74
N HIS A 644 -7.79 22.39 -9.92
CA HIS A 644 -8.73 22.09 -10.99
C HIS A 644 -9.78 21.05 -10.55
N CYS A 645 -9.36 19.93 -9.99
CA CYS A 645 -10.25 18.88 -9.53
C CYS A 645 -11.24 19.34 -8.44
N TYR A 646 -10.77 20.15 -7.50
CA TYR A 646 -11.59 20.56 -6.35
C TYR A 646 -12.58 21.67 -6.73
N LEU A 647 -12.17 22.66 -7.52
CA LEU A 647 -13.07 23.72 -7.98
C LEU A 647 -14.19 23.23 -8.91
N GLN A 648 -14.03 22.07 -9.54
CA GLN A 648 -15.09 21.44 -10.33
C GLN A 648 -16.23 20.85 -9.49
N VAL A 649 -15.99 20.57 -8.21
CA VAL A 649 -16.94 19.82 -7.37
C VAL A 649 -17.44 20.62 -6.17
N LEU A 650 -16.65 21.58 -5.68
CA LEU A 650 -17.00 22.48 -4.59
C LEU A 650 -17.86 23.65 -5.10
N THR A 651 -18.71 24.19 -4.25
CA THR A 651 -19.42 25.47 -4.52
C THR A 651 -18.40 26.61 -4.56
N ALA A 652 -18.77 27.75 -5.17
CA ALA A 652 -17.90 28.91 -5.26
C ALA A 652 -17.43 29.40 -3.87
N ALA A 653 -18.30 29.37 -2.87
CA ALA A 653 -17.96 29.75 -1.50
C ALA A 653 -16.98 28.76 -0.83
N GLU A 654 -17.22 27.46 -0.97
CA GLU A 654 -16.34 26.40 -0.44
C GLU A 654 -14.96 26.43 -1.11
N GLY A 655 -14.92 26.64 -2.44
CA GLY A 655 -13.68 26.77 -3.21
C GLY A 655 -12.87 28.02 -2.83
N ALA A 656 -13.52 29.16 -2.65
CA ALA A 656 -12.89 30.40 -2.19
C ALA A 656 -12.29 30.24 -0.78
N GLN A 657 -13.02 29.60 0.14
CA GLN A 657 -12.53 29.33 1.49
C GLN A 657 -11.29 28.43 1.49
N MET A 658 -11.24 27.42 0.60
CA MET A 658 -10.09 26.52 0.46
C MET A 658 -8.85 27.30 -0.03
N ILE A 659 -8.98 28.14 -1.05
CA ILE A 659 -7.87 28.89 -1.65
C ILE A 659 -7.34 29.93 -0.67
N ASN A 660 -8.22 30.75 -0.06
CA ASN A 660 -7.85 31.81 0.86
C ASN A 660 -7.17 31.30 2.15
N SER A 661 -7.28 30.03 2.46
CA SER A 661 -6.57 29.45 3.61
C SER A 661 -5.05 29.35 3.42
N GLN A 662 -4.51 29.69 2.24
CA GLN A 662 -3.08 29.73 1.92
C GLN A 662 -2.56 31.11 1.48
N ASP A 663 -3.43 32.08 1.18
CA ASP A 663 -3.03 33.41 0.69
C ASP A 663 -2.37 34.33 1.77
N THR A 664 -1.68 33.77 2.75
CA THR A 664 -0.83 34.51 3.68
C THR A 664 0.65 34.53 3.31
N SER A 665 1.03 34.06 2.14
CA SER A 665 2.40 34.15 1.63
C SER A 665 2.43 34.46 0.13
N ASP A 666 2.53 35.75 -0.16
CA ASP A 666 3.19 36.44 -1.27
C ASP A 666 3.23 35.91 -2.69
N ASP A 667 2.73 36.76 -3.59
CA ASP A 667 3.19 37.09 -4.95
C ASP A 667 3.90 35.98 -5.73
N TYR A 668 3.10 35.25 -6.49
CA TYR A 668 3.60 34.64 -7.71
C TYR A 668 3.86 35.69 -8.79
N SER A 669 4.92 36.46 -8.66
CA SER A 669 5.50 37.15 -9.81
C SER A 669 6.28 36.08 -10.61
N ASP A 670 5.63 35.53 -11.63
CA ASP A 670 6.27 34.82 -12.74
C ASP A 670 7.26 35.76 -13.42
N ASN A 671 8.52 35.68 -13.03
CA ASN A 671 9.65 36.11 -13.83
C ASN A 671 10.61 34.96 -14.05
N ASP A 672 10.15 33.90 -14.72
CA ASP A 672 10.98 32.90 -15.37
C ASP A 672 10.46 32.67 -16.80
N SER A 673 10.45 33.76 -17.58
CA SER A 673 10.44 33.70 -19.03
C SER A 673 11.90 33.61 -19.49
N ASP A 674 12.50 32.42 -19.47
CA ASP A 674 13.64 32.03 -20.30
C ASP A 674 13.98 30.56 -20.06
N ILE A 675 13.14 29.68 -20.60
CA ILE A 675 13.59 28.36 -21.05
C ILE A 675 12.88 28.13 -22.38
N SER A 676 13.58 28.42 -23.46
CA SER A 676 13.20 28.04 -24.83
C SER A 676 13.05 26.51 -24.91
N ASP A 677 11.89 26.09 -25.38
CA ASP A 677 11.62 24.73 -25.86
C ASP A 677 12.45 24.41 -27.13
N ASP A 678 13.75 24.21 -26.97
CA ASP A 678 14.61 23.68 -28.05
C ASP A 678 15.74 22.88 -27.43
N ALA A 679 15.48 21.66 -26.99
CA ALA A 679 16.45 20.57 -26.91
C ALA A 679 15.81 19.28 -26.40
N PHE A 680 15.17 18.53 -27.30
CA PHE A 680 15.04 17.08 -27.17
C PHE A 680 15.31 16.40 -28.51
#